data_a153185061326647db0ddcf21624eb74
#
_entry.id   a153185061326647db0ddcf21624eb74
#
_cell.length_a   1.000
_cell.length_b   1.000
_cell.length_c   1.000
_cell.angle_alpha   90.00
_cell.angle_beta   90.00
_cell.angle_gamma   90.00
#
_symmetry.space_group_name_H-M   'P 1'
#
loop_
_entity.id
_entity.type
_entity.pdbx_description
1 polymer ?
#
loop_
_entity_poly.entity_id
_entity_poly.type
_entity_poly.pdbx_seq_one_letter_code
_entity_poly.pdbx_strand_id
1 'polypeptide(L)'
;MNAGTIRRRFLDFFAQRGHREVASSSLVPADDPTLLFTNAGMVQFKRVFLGLERRDYRRATTSQKCVRAGGKHNDLEQVGHTDRHHTFFEMLGNFSFGDYFKRDAIAFAWEYVTSSEWLGIHPDRIRISVHAQDDDARRLWREVAGLADARIYGLGDKDNFWQMAETGPCGPCSEIYVDLGAAPGAGLGSPRDRGAIPRFAGTPPSSAPGEPSTGTLAAPPEHVSNHVHSLDQFVEQAEAGRFLEIWNLVFMQFDRQASGELVPLPAPSVDTGAGLERIAAVLQGVGSNFHTDLFVPLIARAEAVVGQPYDQGPAGAPFRVIADHARAVAFLLADGVYPSNEGRGYVLRRILRRAVRHAYLLGRRDPTLVALVDEVVKVMGGHYPELVRQASHLADVTRAEEERFFETIEGGLLRLKELASVTAEEAFKLYDTYGFPIDLTEIVAAERGLSVDIPGFEKLLDEQRNRSRKAAGTGAQGHRGTGIGARTAGSSGAPVRPSARARWTPLRPRVRQRWVGYDTTRAETDILAFQQTDAGVGLILHDNPFYAESGGQVSDTGEVRGQGWALSVADVRKVEGRTAVFGPHEGPFEPTPVEALVNEPLRHDTERNHTATHLLHAALRKILGEHVRQAGSVVSPEHLRFDFTHHQPIAPELLAEIEAEMNRHVWENREVITREMPYAEALALGAMALFGEKYGDVVRTITIPDVSRELCGGCHVRTTGQIGLVRLVGETGVGAGVRRVEALTGPGAFDWLLGRVRLLDDVAEAMGSAPEHLTRRVAALVEERKKLEKRVEELIRGGGARSDARATEVNGTRIAVSASATADRNEIGATVDAFRSQTASGVLVIVATGERPGIHVGVTDDLVARGVIAPDLANRLAALSGGKGGGRPHFASAGAGDPTKLAEVERRAPEIIREVLESHP
;
A
#
# COMPACT_ATOMS: atom_id res chain seq x y z
N MET A 1 27.95 27.07 -5.76
CA MET A 1 27.47 26.33 -6.96
C MET A 1 26.17 25.67 -6.56
N ASN A 2 25.09 25.71 -7.38
CA ASN A 2 23.82 25.05 -7.04
C ASN A 2 23.86 23.54 -7.35
N ALA A 3 22.96 22.78 -6.72
CA ALA A 3 22.92 21.34 -6.84
C ALA A 3 22.66 20.84 -8.27
N GLY A 4 21.83 21.53 -9.04
CA GLY A 4 21.58 21.22 -10.45
C GLY A 4 22.83 21.33 -11.30
N THR A 5 23.66 22.36 -11.07
CA THR A 5 24.96 22.54 -11.75
C THR A 5 25.95 21.45 -11.33
N ILE A 6 26.00 21.07 -10.05
CA ILE A 6 26.90 20.01 -9.56
C ILE A 6 26.55 18.69 -10.25
N ARG A 7 25.25 18.33 -10.29
CA ARG A 7 24.75 17.12 -10.95
C ARG A 7 25.14 17.11 -12.42
N ARG A 8 24.90 18.19 -13.15
CA ARG A 8 25.24 18.26 -14.58
C ARG A 8 26.76 18.18 -14.83
N ARG A 9 27.55 18.90 -14.07
CA ARG A 9 29.02 18.83 -14.17
C ARG A 9 29.58 17.43 -13.91
N PHE A 10 29.02 16.69 -12.96
CA PHE A 10 29.43 15.30 -12.69
C PHE A 10 29.18 14.41 -13.92
N LEU A 11 27.97 14.48 -14.46
CA LEU A 11 27.60 13.70 -15.63
C LEU A 11 28.43 14.08 -16.86
N ASP A 12 28.65 15.38 -17.09
CA ASP A 12 29.46 15.88 -18.20
C ASP A 12 30.94 15.47 -18.07
N PHE A 13 31.52 15.54 -16.88
CA PHE A 13 32.88 15.12 -16.61
C PHE A 13 33.11 13.66 -17.01
N PHE A 14 32.23 12.77 -16.62
CA PHE A 14 32.36 11.36 -16.94
C PHE A 14 31.93 11.05 -18.38
N ALA A 15 30.97 11.75 -18.95
CA ALA A 15 30.62 11.62 -20.36
C ALA A 15 31.81 11.94 -21.28
N GLN A 16 32.57 13.03 -20.99
CA GLN A 16 33.80 13.40 -21.72
C GLN A 16 34.89 12.33 -21.62
N ARG A 17 34.83 11.44 -20.62
CA ARG A 17 35.75 10.31 -20.40
C ARG A 17 35.18 8.97 -20.86
N GLY A 18 34.18 9.02 -21.76
CA GLY A 18 33.61 7.84 -22.42
C GLY A 18 32.60 7.03 -21.56
N HIS A 19 32.08 7.63 -20.49
CA HIS A 19 31.00 6.99 -19.73
C HIS A 19 29.65 7.29 -20.39
N ARG A 20 28.82 6.24 -20.51
CA ARG A 20 27.43 6.42 -20.94
C ARG A 20 26.63 7.06 -19.79
N GLU A 21 25.98 8.19 -20.05
CA GLU A 21 24.98 8.72 -19.14
C GLU A 21 23.77 7.81 -19.12
N VAL A 22 23.44 7.29 -17.93
CA VAL A 22 22.31 6.38 -17.70
C VAL A 22 21.34 7.06 -16.76
N ALA A 23 20.08 7.04 -17.12
CA ALA A 23 19.01 7.61 -16.28
C ALA A 23 18.92 6.90 -14.91
N SER A 24 18.45 7.63 -13.90
CA SER A 24 18.12 7.05 -12.59
C SER A 24 17.12 5.91 -12.72
N SER A 25 17.40 4.77 -12.12
CA SER A 25 16.42 3.71 -11.99
C SER A 25 15.34 4.08 -10.96
N SER A 26 14.26 3.30 -10.95
CA SER A 26 13.23 3.39 -9.92
C SER A 26 13.80 3.15 -8.52
N LEU A 27 13.22 3.79 -7.51
CA LEU A 27 13.46 3.50 -6.10
C LEU A 27 13.03 2.09 -5.69
N VAL A 28 12.20 1.44 -6.52
CA VAL A 28 11.78 0.05 -6.32
C VAL A 28 12.61 -0.86 -7.23
N PRO A 29 13.57 -1.62 -6.66
CA PRO A 29 14.39 -2.54 -7.45
C PRO A 29 13.52 -3.62 -8.10
N ALA A 30 13.59 -3.76 -9.42
CA ALA A 30 12.82 -4.76 -10.16
C ALA A 30 13.34 -6.19 -9.94
N ASP A 31 14.68 -6.35 -9.85
CA ASP A 31 15.35 -7.66 -9.92
C ASP A 31 15.96 -8.12 -8.59
N ASP A 32 15.75 -7.38 -7.49
CA ASP A 32 16.33 -7.75 -6.20
C ASP A 32 15.28 -7.77 -5.08
N PRO A 33 14.71 -8.95 -4.76
CA PRO A 33 13.74 -9.09 -3.69
C PRO A 33 14.35 -8.90 -2.28
N THR A 34 15.67 -8.88 -2.16
CA THR A 34 16.37 -8.68 -0.87
C THR A 34 16.43 -7.21 -0.45
N LEU A 35 16.21 -6.29 -1.39
CA LEU A 35 16.19 -4.86 -1.15
C LEU A 35 14.76 -4.30 -1.13
N LEU A 36 14.44 -3.54 -0.09
CA LEU A 36 13.20 -2.78 -0.05
C LEU A 36 13.23 -1.63 -1.07
N PHE A 37 14.32 -0.88 -1.11
CA PHE A 37 14.50 0.27 -1.99
C PHE A 37 15.89 0.28 -2.63
N THR A 38 16.02 1.00 -3.72
CA THR A 38 17.31 1.35 -4.32
C THR A 38 18.06 2.27 -3.35
N ASN A 39 19.11 1.74 -2.72
CA ASN A 39 19.89 2.40 -1.66
C ASN A 39 21.27 2.88 -2.09
N ALA A 40 21.68 2.54 -3.33
CA ALA A 40 22.95 2.91 -3.92
C ALA A 40 22.88 2.93 -5.46
N GLY A 41 23.78 3.67 -6.09
CA GLY A 41 23.83 3.85 -7.54
C GLY A 41 24.05 2.56 -8.34
N MET A 42 24.77 1.60 -7.75
CA MET A 42 25.12 0.34 -8.39
C MET A 42 23.93 -0.65 -8.51
N VAL A 43 22.82 -0.43 -7.79
CA VAL A 43 21.72 -1.42 -7.75
C VAL A 43 21.21 -1.77 -9.14
N GLN A 44 21.05 -0.77 -10.03
CA GLN A 44 20.65 -0.99 -11.41
C GLN A 44 21.68 -1.74 -12.28
N PHE A 45 22.93 -1.85 -11.82
CA PHE A 45 24.04 -2.52 -12.52
C PHE A 45 24.48 -3.83 -11.86
N LYS A 46 23.77 -4.29 -10.80
CA LYS A 46 24.13 -5.53 -10.08
C LYS A 46 24.39 -6.71 -11.00
N ARG A 47 23.50 -6.95 -11.95
CA ARG A 47 23.62 -8.06 -12.92
C ARG A 47 24.79 -7.90 -13.87
N VAL A 48 25.17 -6.66 -14.19
CA VAL A 48 26.33 -6.37 -15.05
C VAL A 48 27.62 -6.71 -14.31
N PHE A 49 27.75 -6.32 -13.04
CA PHE A 49 28.90 -6.65 -12.17
C PHE A 49 29.07 -8.16 -12.00
N LEU A 50 27.95 -8.90 -11.87
CA LEU A 50 27.95 -10.37 -11.75
C LEU A 50 28.17 -11.08 -13.09
N GLY A 51 28.29 -10.37 -14.22
CA GLY A 51 28.41 -10.95 -15.55
C GLY A 51 27.14 -11.64 -16.07
N LEU A 52 26.00 -11.44 -15.37
CA LEU A 52 24.68 -12.01 -15.73
C LEU A 52 23.95 -11.20 -16.80
N GLU A 53 24.43 -9.99 -17.06
CA GLU A 53 23.88 -9.07 -18.07
C GLU A 53 25.02 -8.40 -18.82
N ARG A 54 24.86 -8.20 -20.12
CA ARG A 54 25.79 -7.45 -20.94
C ARG A 54 25.13 -6.19 -21.47
N ARG A 55 25.83 -5.07 -21.39
CA ARG A 55 25.45 -3.78 -21.97
C ARG A 55 26.33 -3.44 -23.17
N ASP A 56 25.87 -2.54 -24.03
CA ASP A 56 26.61 -2.02 -25.18
C ASP A 56 27.73 -1.02 -24.78
N TYR A 57 27.92 -0.83 -23.47
CA TYR A 57 28.94 0.04 -22.88
C TYR A 57 29.62 -0.65 -21.70
N ARG A 58 30.87 -0.23 -21.43
CA ARG A 58 31.69 -0.73 -20.32
C ARG A 58 31.91 0.32 -19.22
N ARG A 59 31.47 1.57 -19.44
CA ARG A 59 31.50 2.68 -18.51
C ARG A 59 30.13 3.33 -18.44
N ALA A 60 29.69 3.67 -17.24
CA ALA A 60 28.44 4.38 -17.04
C ALA A 60 28.58 5.52 -16.01
N THR A 61 27.74 6.54 -16.11
CA THR A 61 27.57 7.56 -15.08
C THR A 61 26.10 7.85 -14.88
N THR A 62 25.70 8.13 -13.63
CA THR A 62 24.31 8.40 -13.28
C THR A 62 24.18 9.31 -12.06
N SER A 63 23.08 10.05 -11.98
CA SER A 63 22.57 10.61 -10.74
C SER A 63 21.40 9.75 -10.28
N GLN A 64 21.64 8.84 -9.34
CA GLN A 64 20.65 7.84 -8.90
C GLN A 64 19.86 8.33 -7.69
N LYS A 65 18.54 8.26 -7.79
CA LYS A 65 17.62 8.39 -6.66
C LYS A 65 17.87 7.24 -5.67
N CYS A 66 18.07 7.56 -4.40
CA CYS A 66 18.31 6.57 -3.36
C CYS A 66 17.39 6.80 -2.15
N VAL A 67 16.94 5.71 -1.53
CA VAL A 67 16.20 5.74 -0.26
C VAL A 67 16.87 4.81 0.74
N ARG A 68 17.20 5.35 1.93
CA ARG A 68 17.71 4.61 3.08
C ARG A 68 16.75 4.71 4.24
N ALA A 69 15.64 3.93 4.13
CA ALA A 69 14.63 3.80 5.17
C ALA A 69 14.18 2.34 5.24
N GLY A 70 14.43 1.70 6.35
CA GLY A 70 14.21 0.26 6.56
C GLY A 70 15.29 -0.63 5.96
N GLY A 71 15.38 -1.88 6.41
CA GLY A 71 16.42 -2.83 6.00
C GLY A 71 17.78 -2.58 6.65
N LYS A 72 18.87 -3.01 5.98
CA LYS A 72 20.23 -2.93 6.52
C LYS A 72 20.75 -1.47 6.59
N HIS A 73 20.41 -0.66 5.59
CA HIS A 73 20.75 0.77 5.56
C HIS A 73 19.51 1.56 5.93
N ASN A 74 19.50 2.13 7.14
CA ASN A 74 18.34 2.84 7.68
C ASN A 74 18.78 4.10 8.42
N ASP A 75 18.63 5.24 7.77
CA ASP A 75 19.00 6.56 8.31
C ASP A 75 17.79 7.29 8.95
N LEU A 76 16.59 6.69 8.93
CA LEU A 76 15.32 7.35 9.27
C LEU A 76 15.35 8.07 10.63
N GLU A 77 15.91 7.44 11.65
CA GLU A 77 15.92 8.01 13.00
C GLU A 77 16.96 9.14 13.17
N GLN A 78 17.98 9.15 12.32
CA GLN A 78 19.04 10.18 12.36
C GLN A 78 18.64 11.46 11.63
N VAL A 79 17.63 11.36 10.72
CA VAL A 79 17.15 12.51 9.95
C VAL A 79 16.60 13.61 10.85
N GLY A 80 17.06 14.81 10.62
CA GLY A 80 16.72 16.01 11.38
C GLY A 80 17.59 16.25 12.60
N HIS A 81 18.25 15.22 13.13
CA HIS A 81 19.15 15.30 14.29
C HIS A 81 20.62 15.40 13.91
N THR A 82 20.99 15.01 12.70
CA THR A 82 22.33 15.17 12.13
C THR A 82 22.28 16.08 10.90
N ASP A 83 23.42 16.65 10.55
CA ASP A 83 23.51 17.58 9.41
C ASP A 83 23.64 16.91 8.04
N ARG A 84 23.75 15.57 7.98
CA ARG A 84 24.19 14.83 6.78
C ARG A 84 23.36 13.61 6.40
N HIS A 85 22.42 13.14 7.23
CA HIS A 85 21.60 11.97 6.95
C HIS A 85 20.23 12.34 6.40
N HIS A 86 19.82 11.59 5.36
CA HIS A 86 18.55 11.78 4.64
C HIS A 86 17.86 10.44 4.41
N THR A 87 16.53 10.43 4.39
CA THR A 87 15.76 9.28 3.90
C THR A 87 15.86 9.15 2.39
N PHE A 88 15.75 10.26 1.68
CA PHE A 88 15.93 10.35 0.24
C PHE A 88 17.14 11.24 -0.08
N PHE A 89 18.00 10.80 -0.99
CA PHE A 89 19.16 11.57 -1.46
C PHE A 89 19.53 11.16 -2.89
N GLU A 90 20.35 11.98 -3.53
CA GLU A 90 20.88 11.71 -4.86
C GLU A 90 22.33 11.23 -4.77
N MET A 91 22.61 10.06 -5.36
CA MET A 91 23.95 9.50 -5.43
C MET A 91 24.50 9.67 -6.85
N LEU A 92 25.52 10.47 -6.99
CA LEU A 92 26.29 10.63 -8.23
C LEU A 92 27.28 9.48 -8.32
N GLY A 93 27.20 8.69 -9.40
CA GLY A 93 28.02 7.49 -9.55
C GLY A 93 28.70 7.41 -10.92
N ASN A 94 29.93 6.92 -10.93
CA ASN A 94 30.60 6.44 -12.13
C ASN A 94 31.01 4.98 -11.95
N PHE A 95 30.88 4.23 -13.02
CA PHE A 95 30.98 2.78 -13.02
C PHE A 95 31.91 2.31 -14.11
N SER A 96 32.72 1.27 -13.78
CA SER A 96 33.52 0.52 -14.75
C SER A 96 33.17 -0.95 -14.64
N PHE A 97 32.83 -1.55 -15.77
CA PHE A 97 32.51 -2.97 -15.88
C PHE A 97 33.67 -3.72 -16.50
N GLY A 98 34.77 -3.89 -15.72
CA GLY A 98 35.99 -4.52 -16.17
C GLY A 98 36.74 -3.76 -17.28
N ASP A 99 36.65 -2.42 -17.31
CA ASP A 99 37.35 -1.58 -18.29
C ASP A 99 38.53 -0.84 -17.65
N TYR A 100 38.30 -0.05 -16.60
CA TYR A 100 39.34 0.55 -15.75
C TYR A 100 39.16 0.14 -14.30
N PHE A 101 40.20 0.36 -13.48
CA PHE A 101 40.21 -0.02 -12.09
C PHE A 101 40.79 1.10 -11.20
N LYS A 102 41.41 0.80 -10.05
CA LYS A 102 41.80 1.74 -8.98
C LYS A 102 42.50 3.01 -9.50
N ARG A 103 43.53 2.87 -10.35
CA ARG A 103 44.36 4.01 -10.81
C ARG A 103 43.53 5.08 -11.49
N ASP A 104 42.73 4.68 -12.47
CA ASP A 104 41.93 5.64 -13.23
C ASP A 104 40.77 6.18 -12.40
N ALA A 105 40.14 5.32 -11.55
CA ALA A 105 39.08 5.76 -10.64
C ALA A 105 39.58 6.87 -9.69
N ILE A 106 40.75 6.68 -9.08
CA ILE A 106 41.40 7.65 -8.21
C ILE A 106 41.78 8.94 -8.99
N ALA A 107 42.34 8.79 -10.22
CA ALA A 107 42.71 9.92 -11.05
C ALA A 107 41.49 10.78 -11.43
N PHE A 108 40.39 10.15 -11.87
CA PHE A 108 39.15 10.85 -12.18
C PHE A 108 38.56 11.54 -10.96
N ALA A 109 38.51 10.86 -9.82
CA ALA A 109 37.98 11.44 -8.61
C ALA A 109 38.82 12.64 -8.12
N TRP A 110 40.13 12.51 -8.13
CA TRP A 110 41.02 13.60 -7.74
C TRP A 110 40.89 14.82 -8.65
N GLU A 111 40.90 14.60 -9.96
CA GLU A 111 40.73 15.66 -10.96
C GLU A 111 39.38 16.35 -10.77
N TYR A 112 38.28 15.58 -10.66
CA TYR A 112 36.93 16.14 -10.52
C TYR A 112 36.81 17.00 -9.26
N VAL A 113 37.35 16.51 -8.13
CA VAL A 113 37.25 17.22 -6.85
C VAL A 113 38.11 18.47 -6.79
N THR A 114 39.34 18.41 -7.33
CA THR A 114 40.35 19.50 -7.11
C THR A 114 40.45 20.50 -8.24
N SER A 115 40.12 20.11 -9.47
CA SER A 115 40.21 21.03 -10.60
C SER A 115 39.21 22.17 -10.49
N SER A 116 39.66 23.41 -10.74
CA SER A 116 38.83 24.61 -10.75
C SER A 116 37.75 24.61 -11.84
N GLU A 117 37.96 23.83 -12.89
CA GLU A 117 36.95 23.59 -13.93
C GLU A 117 35.73 22.83 -13.40
N TRP A 118 35.92 21.97 -12.42
CA TRP A 118 34.90 21.11 -11.88
C TRP A 118 34.42 21.54 -10.49
N LEU A 119 34.86 20.91 -9.40
CA LEU A 119 34.46 21.29 -8.05
C LEU A 119 35.37 22.35 -7.42
N GLY A 120 36.64 22.38 -7.72
CA GLY A 120 37.62 23.35 -7.24
C GLY A 120 37.85 23.31 -5.73
N ILE A 121 37.71 22.16 -5.09
CA ILE A 121 37.99 21.99 -3.66
C ILE A 121 39.52 21.98 -3.48
N HIS A 122 40.02 22.87 -2.61
CA HIS A 122 41.43 22.97 -2.38
C HIS A 122 42.03 21.65 -1.82
N PRO A 123 43.15 21.14 -2.39
CA PRO A 123 43.76 19.87 -1.96
C PRO A 123 44.05 19.77 -0.47
N ASP A 124 44.40 20.88 0.19
CA ASP A 124 44.69 20.91 1.63
C ASP A 124 43.50 20.58 2.51
N ARG A 125 42.28 20.74 2.01
CA ARG A 125 41.03 20.35 2.70
C ARG A 125 40.72 18.88 2.59
N ILE A 126 41.44 18.11 1.75
CA ILE A 126 41.06 16.75 1.45
C ILE A 126 41.81 15.78 2.38
N ARG A 127 41.07 14.78 2.87
CA ARG A 127 41.55 13.62 3.60
C ARG A 127 41.02 12.38 2.89
N ILE A 128 41.78 11.28 2.95
CA ILE A 128 41.43 10.02 2.30
C ILE A 128 41.38 8.92 3.34
N SER A 129 40.35 8.07 3.31
CA SER A 129 40.41 6.77 3.92
C SER A 129 40.58 5.66 2.88
N VAL A 130 41.27 4.60 3.26
CA VAL A 130 41.42 3.38 2.46
C VAL A 130 41.25 2.17 3.37
N HIS A 131 40.89 1.03 2.81
CA HIS A 131 40.88 -0.21 3.58
C HIS A 131 42.30 -0.51 4.09
N ALA A 132 42.44 -0.86 5.37
CA ALA A 132 43.74 -1.02 6.04
C ALA A 132 44.68 -2.03 5.36
N GLN A 133 44.10 -2.99 4.62
CA GLN A 133 44.85 -4.01 3.87
C GLN A 133 44.99 -3.68 2.35
N ASP A 134 44.53 -2.50 1.89
CA ASP A 134 44.61 -2.09 0.49
C ASP A 134 45.82 -1.14 0.28
N ASP A 135 47.01 -1.71 0.39
CA ASP A 135 48.27 -0.99 0.17
C ASP A 135 48.38 -0.41 -1.25
N ASP A 136 47.70 -1.06 -2.22
CA ASP A 136 47.68 -0.60 -3.61
C ASP A 136 46.90 0.72 -3.74
N ALA A 137 45.68 0.84 -3.14
CA ALA A 137 44.93 2.08 -3.11
C ALA A 137 45.74 3.20 -2.37
N ARG A 138 46.37 2.88 -1.22
CA ARG A 138 47.20 3.84 -0.47
C ARG A 138 48.37 4.35 -1.34
N ARG A 139 49.06 3.45 -2.02
CA ARG A 139 50.16 3.81 -2.94
C ARG A 139 49.65 4.68 -4.10
N LEU A 140 48.50 4.32 -4.70
CA LEU A 140 47.93 5.06 -5.82
C LEU A 140 47.50 6.48 -5.43
N TRP A 141 46.94 6.70 -4.26
CA TRP A 141 46.62 8.03 -3.76
C TRP A 141 47.87 8.92 -3.61
N ARG A 142 49.01 8.35 -3.15
CA ARG A 142 50.30 9.11 -3.11
C ARG A 142 50.81 9.44 -4.50
N GLU A 143 50.78 8.48 -5.41
CA GLU A 143 51.31 8.63 -6.75
C GLU A 143 50.47 9.60 -7.62
N VAL A 144 49.18 9.42 -7.61
CA VAL A 144 48.21 10.11 -8.50
C VAL A 144 47.87 11.50 -7.92
N ALA A 145 47.54 11.58 -6.66
CA ALA A 145 47.04 12.79 -5.99
C ALA A 145 48.18 13.61 -5.35
N GLY A 146 49.39 13.08 -5.27
CA GLY A 146 50.52 13.75 -4.59
C GLY A 146 50.31 13.93 -3.09
N LEU A 147 49.39 13.17 -2.48
CA LEU A 147 49.07 13.32 -1.07
C LEU A 147 50.12 12.75 -0.16
N ALA A 148 50.45 13.48 0.91
CA ALA A 148 51.28 12.97 1.98
C ALA A 148 50.60 11.81 2.68
N ASP A 149 51.36 10.77 3.03
CA ASP A 149 50.82 9.53 3.70
C ASP A 149 50.06 9.86 4.99
N ALA A 150 50.42 10.93 5.68
CA ALA A 150 49.73 11.44 6.87
C ALA A 150 48.28 11.96 6.64
N ARG A 151 47.86 12.07 5.39
CA ARG A 151 46.49 12.44 5.02
C ARG A 151 45.66 11.23 4.52
N ILE A 152 46.24 10.01 4.56
CA ILE A 152 45.64 8.78 4.09
C ILE A 152 45.52 7.83 5.30
N TYR A 153 44.27 7.57 5.72
CA TYR A 153 43.95 6.79 6.92
C TYR A 153 43.53 5.39 6.54
N GLY A 154 44.12 4.36 7.19
CA GLY A 154 43.73 2.96 6.98
C GLY A 154 42.62 2.57 7.96
N LEU A 155 41.42 2.27 7.49
CA LEU A 155 40.30 1.84 8.30
C LEU A 155 39.95 0.38 8.02
N GLY A 156 39.14 -0.24 8.91
CA GLY A 156 38.80 -1.65 8.82
C GLY A 156 37.56 -1.91 7.95
N ASP A 157 37.09 -3.18 7.98
CA ASP A 157 35.93 -3.66 7.22
C ASP A 157 34.66 -2.87 7.51
N LYS A 158 34.51 -2.36 8.71
CA LYS A 158 33.34 -1.57 9.11
C LYS A 158 33.17 -0.31 8.25
N ASP A 159 34.27 0.35 7.92
CA ASP A 159 34.28 1.68 7.31
C ASP A 159 34.69 1.61 5.83
N ASN A 160 35.73 0.82 5.48
CA ASN A 160 36.29 0.78 4.13
C ASN A 160 36.15 -0.58 3.39
N PHE A 161 35.16 -1.41 3.75
CA PHE A 161 34.73 -2.56 2.95
C PHE A 161 33.23 -2.47 2.65
N TRP A 162 32.92 -2.07 1.43
CA TRP A 162 31.52 -1.86 1.04
C TRP A 162 30.86 -3.17 0.56
N GLN A 163 29.60 -3.37 0.94
CA GLN A 163 28.76 -4.47 0.48
C GLN A 163 27.30 -3.99 0.33
N MET A 164 26.68 -4.41 -0.77
CA MET A 164 25.33 -3.96 -1.12
C MET A 164 24.25 -4.46 -0.15
N ALA A 165 24.31 -5.75 0.19
CA ALA A 165 23.38 -6.47 1.06
C ALA A 165 24.13 -7.62 1.79
N GLU A 166 23.41 -8.60 2.31
CA GLU A 166 24.01 -9.81 2.90
C GLU A 166 24.72 -10.65 1.83
N THR A 167 24.28 -10.57 0.58
CA THR A 167 24.88 -11.24 -0.59
C THR A 167 25.00 -10.29 -1.76
N GLY A 168 25.94 -10.55 -2.65
CA GLY A 168 26.16 -9.79 -3.88
C GLY A 168 27.50 -9.11 -3.97
N PRO A 169 27.70 -8.22 -4.98
CA PRO A 169 28.96 -7.56 -5.25
C PRO A 169 29.48 -6.76 -4.05
N CYS A 170 30.77 -6.88 -3.76
CA CYS A 170 31.43 -6.21 -2.65
C CYS A 170 32.93 -6.03 -2.91
N GLY A 171 33.58 -5.17 -2.12
CA GLY A 171 35.00 -4.99 -2.17
C GLY A 171 35.52 -3.87 -1.27
N PRO A 172 36.86 -3.74 -1.11
CA PRO A 172 37.45 -2.64 -0.37
C PRO A 172 37.12 -1.30 -1.06
N CYS A 173 37.04 -0.26 -0.26
CA CYS A 173 36.74 1.07 -0.80
C CYS A 173 37.69 2.14 -0.26
N SER A 174 37.67 3.28 -0.92
CA SER A 174 38.41 4.47 -0.57
C SER A 174 37.47 5.66 -0.53
N GLU A 175 37.51 6.44 0.55
CA GLU A 175 36.59 7.55 0.73
C GLU A 175 37.31 8.88 0.73
N ILE A 176 36.68 9.88 0.13
CA ILE A 176 37.16 11.26 0.05
C ILE A 176 36.40 12.09 1.08
N TYR A 177 37.15 12.67 2.01
CA TYR A 177 36.61 13.58 3.03
C TYR A 177 37.07 15.00 2.79
N VAL A 178 36.21 15.95 3.14
CA VAL A 178 36.55 17.38 3.12
C VAL A 178 36.58 17.89 4.56
N ASP A 179 37.68 18.55 4.94
CA ASP A 179 37.83 19.27 6.20
C ASP A 179 36.97 20.55 6.14
N LEU A 180 35.93 20.63 6.92
CA LEU A 180 35.05 21.79 7.02
C LEU A 180 35.63 22.90 7.93
N GLY A 181 36.77 22.65 8.58
CA GLY A 181 37.37 23.55 9.57
C GLY A 181 36.84 23.29 10.97
N ALA A 182 37.25 24.09 11.95
CA ALA A 182 36.71 23.99 13.31
C ALA A 182 35.21 24.30 13.28
N ALA A 183 34.41 23.41 13.93
CA ALA A 183 32.98 23.61 14.04
C ALA A 183 32.69 25.04 14.60
N PRO A 184 31.71 25.77 14.04
CA PRO A 184 31.27 27.01 14.63
C PRO A 184 30.55 26.70 15.96
N GLY A 185 31.30 26.72 17.05
CA GLY A 185 30.75 26.41 18.39
C GLY A 185 31.79 26.13 19.49
N ALA A 186 33.05 25.89 19.15
CA ALA A 186 34.12 25.62 20.14
C ALA A 186 34.93 26.87 20.56
N GLY A 187 34.39 28.05 20.37
CA GLY A 187 35.08 29.32 20.77
C GLY A 187 34.04 30.38 21.10
N LEU A 188 34.04 30.82 22.35
CA LEU A 188 33.26 31.90 22.94
C LEU A 188 33.02 33.09 21.98
N GLY A 189 31.88 33.13 21.31
CA GLY A 189 31.38 34.27 20.55
C GLY A 189 29.87 34.38 20.77
N SER A 190 29.44 35.58 21.19
CA SER A 190 28.05 35.93 21.48
C SER A 190 27.10 35.68 20.32
N PRO A 191 25.78 35.41 20.55
CA PRO A 191 24.81 35.10 19.51
C PRO A 191 24.48 36.21 18.50
N ARG A 192 25.21 37.31 18.49
CA ARG A 192 24.91 38.52 17.68
C ARG A 192 25.59 38.60 16.32
N ASP A 193 26.52 37.69 15.98
CA ASP A 193 27.32 37.80 14.73
C ASP A 193 27.04 36.67 13.71
N ARG A 194 25.91 35.97 13.81
CA ARG A 194 25.50 35.04 12.74
C ARG A 194 24.74 35.82 11.70
N GLY A 195 25.41 36.07 10.56
CA GLY A 195 24.85 36.79 9.42
C GLY A 195 23.50 36.19 9.00
N ALA A 196 22.56 37.09 8.76
CA ALA A 196 21.25 36.76 8.23
C ALA A 196 21.36 35.95 6.94
N ILE A 197 20.55 34.95 6.78
CA ILE A 197 20.34 34.23 5.52
C ILE A 197 20.16 35.29 4.41
N PRO A 198 20.87 35.18 3.27
CA PRO A 198 20.61 36.07 2.14
C PRO A 198 19.14 35.91 1.72
N ARG A 199 18.31 36.91 1.99
CA ARG A 199 16.96 36.99 1.42
C ARG A 199 17.09 37.13 -0.08
N PHE A 200 16.83 36.06 -0.82
CA PHE A 200 16.59 36.14 -2.26
C PHE A 200 15.28 36.89 -2.48
N ALA A 201 15.40 38.20 -2.72
CA ALA A 201 14.31 39.01 -3.26
C ALA A 201 14.01 38.48 -4.67
N GLY A 202 12.80 37.98 -4.88
CA GLY A 202 12.34 37.49 -6.17
C GLY A 202 12.24 38.63 -7.19
N THR A 203 13.02 38.53 -8.26
CA THR A 203 12.69 39.02 -9.59
C THR A 203 13.33 38.07 -10.60
N PRO A 204 12.63 37.61 -11.65
CA PRO A 204 13.20 36.72 -12.64
C PRO A 204 14.22 37.52 -13.49
N PRO A 205 15.42 36.99 -13.76
CA PRO A 205 16.33 37.68 -14.67
C PRO A 205 15.89 37.48 -16.12
N SER A 206 15.72 38.57 -16.80
CA SER A 206 15.66 38.69 -18.25
C SER A 206 16.97 38.19 -18.88
N SER A 207 16.81 37.43 -19.95
CA SER A 207 17.84 36.83 -20.77
C SER A 207 18.85 37.83 -21.35
N ALA A 208 20.17 37.59 -21.09
CA ALA A 208 21.25 37.81 -22.03
C ALA A 208 22.49 37.01 -21.57
N PRO A 209 23.25 36.35 -22.46
CA PRO A 209 24.45 35.61 -22.08
C PRO A 209 25.61 36.57 -21.86
N GLY A 210 26.00 36.74 -20.59
CA GLY A 210 27.22 37.43 -20.19
C GLY A 210 28.37 36.45 -19.98
N GLU A 211 29.56 36.82 -20.41
CA GLU A 211 30.81 36.05 -20.34
C GLU A 211 31.12 35.46 -18.95
N PRO A 212 31.84 34.33 -18.86
CA PRO A 212 32.16 33.72 -17.59
C PRO A 212 33.15 34.58 -16.82
N SER A 213 32.71 35.16 -15.71
CA SER A 213 33.64 35.80 -14.77
C SER A 213 34.56 34.72 -14.18
N THR A 214 35.85 34.88 -14.38
CA THR A 214 36.93 34.12 -13.70
C THR A 214 36.85 34.43 -12.20
N GLY A 215 35.98 33.70 -11.48
CA GLY A 215 35.90 33.78 -10.02
C GLY A 215 37.15 33.18 -9.40
N THR A 216 37.97 34.03 -8.84
CA THR A 216 39.10 33.66 -7.97
C THR A 216 38.59 32.77 -6.85
N LEU A 217 39.17 31.57 -6.71
CA LEU A 217 38.94 30.64 -5.61
C LEU A 217 38.95 31.40 -4.26
N ALA A 218 37.94 31.30 -3.48
CA ALA A 218 37.92 31.83 -2.11
C ALA A 218 39.11 31.22 -1.37
N ALA A 219 39.96 32.07 -0.81
CA ALA A 219 41.09 31.66 0.04
C ALA A 219 40.53 30.72 1.14
N PRO A 220 41.31 29.68 1.52
CA PRO A 220 40.90 28.81 2.61
C PRO A 220 40.63 29.67 3.85
N PRO A 221 39.61 29.35 4.66
CA PRO A 221 39.42 30.05 5.93
C PRO A 221 40.71 29.93 6.73
N GLU A 222 41.16 31.04 7.31
CA GLU A 222 42.49 31.24 7.93
C GLU A 222 42.91 30.20 8.99
N HIS A 223 42.09 29.18 9.23
CA HIS A 223 42.29 28.15 10.28
C HIS A 223 42.30 26.70 9.75
N VAL A 224 42.49 26.46 8.44
CA VAL A 224 42.81 25.11 7.95
C VAL A 224 44.28 24.83 8.28
N SER A 225 44.52 24.38 9.50
CA SER A 225 45.87 24.02 9.95
C SER A 225 46.33 22.77 9.20
N ASN A 226 47.58 22.76 8.77
CA ASN A 226 48.32 21.58 8.27
C ASN A 226 48.53 20.52 9.33
N HIS A 227 47.64 20.43 10.37
CA HIS A 227 47.77 19.43 11.41
C HIS A 227 47.49 18.03 10.87
N VAL A 228 48.48 17.19 10.99
CA VAL A 228 48.36 15.73 10.83
C VAL A 228 47.61 15.22 12.03
N HIS A 229 46.42 14.64 11.78
CA HIS A 229 45.64 13.98 12.82
C HIS A 229 46.10 12.53 12.97
N SER A 230 46.09 11.99 14.20
CA SER A 230 46.20 10.54 14.38
C SER A 230 44.95 9.84 13.80
N LEU A 231 45.00 8.55 13.58
CA LEU A 231 43.87 7.77 13.12
C LEU A 231 42.64 7.96 14.03
N ASP A 232 42.86 7.88 15.36
CA ASP A 232 41.76 8.03 16.36
C ASP A 232 41.18 9.45 16.30
N GLN A 233 42.03 10.49 16.18
CA GLN A 233 41.58 11.88 16.00
C GLN A 233 40.80 12.07 14.70
N PHE A 234 41.21 11.41 13.62
CA PHE A 234 40.49 11.48 12.36
C PHE A 234 39.08 10.87 12.49
N VAL A 235 38.97 9.68 13.10
CA VAL A 235 37.69 9.00 13.30
C VAL A 235 36.77 9.83 14.20
N GLU A 236 37.28 10.30 15.36
CA GLU A 236 36.52 11.15 16.28
C GLU A 236 36.00 12.43 15.60
N GLN A 237 36.82 13.10 14.82
CA GLN A 237 36.44 14.32 14.12
C GLN A 237 35.53 14.07 12.91
N ALA A 238 35.63 12.92 12.25
CA ALA A 238 34.68 12.50 11.22
C ALA A 238 33.31 12.21 11.81
N GLU A 239 33.26 11.52 12.96
CA GLU A 239 32.03 11.30 13.71
C GLU A 239 31.42 12.63 14.21
N ALA A 240 32.23 13.53 14.68
CA ALA A 240 31.83 14.88 15.09
C ALA A 240 31.44 15.83 13.92
N GLY A 241 31.59 15.37 12.67
CA GLY A 241 31.15 16.10 11.48
C GLY A 241 32.15 17.12 10.90
N ARG A 242 33.39 17.22 11.46
CA ARG A 242 34.42 18.09 10.89
C ARG A 242 34.94 17.57 9.56
N PHE A 243 35.21 16.28 9.47
CA PHE A 243 35.56 15.63 8.20
C PHE A 243 34.31 15.05 7.59
N LEU A 244 33.82 15.68 6.54
CA LEU A 244 32.64 15.23 5.82
C LEU A 244 33.04 14.34 4.64
N GLU A 245 32.64 13.05 4.71
CA GLU A 245 32.73 12.15 3.56
C GLU A 245 31.81 12.66 2.45
N ILE A 246 32.38 12.92 1.27
CA ILE A 246 31.66 13.40 0.09
C ILE A 246 31.55 12.33 -1.02
N TRP A 247 32.47 11.36 -1.06
CA TRP A 247 32.55 10.39 -2.14
C TRP A 247 33.19 9.08 -1.67
N ASN A 248 32.55 7.96 -2.00
CA ASN A 248 33.09 6.62 -1.79
C ASN A 248 33.41 5.96 -3.13
N LEU A 249 34.64 5.45 -3.29
CA LEU A 249 35.16 4.73 -4.44
C LEU A 249 35.27 3.26 -4.08
N VAL A 250 34.35 2.43 -4.55
CA VAL A 250 34.33 1.00 -4.25
C VAL A 250 35.03 0.22 -5.35
N PHE A 251 36.02 -0.57 -4.99
CA PHE A 251 36.78 -1.44 -5.86
C PHE A 251 36.16 -2.85 -5.83
N MET A 252 35.10 -3.07 -6.64
CA MET A 252 34.35 -4.29 -6.72
C MET A 252 35.21 -5.45 -7.22
N GLN A 253 35.45 -6.41 -6.33
CA GLN A 253 36.32 -7.56 -6.63
C GLN A 253 35.63 -8.89 -6.36
N PHE A 254 34.64 -8.92 -5.47
CA PHE A 254 34.05 -10.15 -4.97
C PHE A 254 32.53 -10.14 -5.08
N ASP A 255 31.96 -11.33 -5.18
CA ASP A 255 30.55 -11.65 -4.96
C ASP A 255 30.43 -12.41 -3.64
N ARG A 256 29.79 -11.82 -2.64
CA ARG A 256 29.52 -12.48 -1.34
C ARG A 256 28.36 -13.44 -1.49
N GLN A 257 28.60 -14.71 -1.24
CA GLN A 257 27.61 -15.78 -1.27
C GLN A 257 26.81 -15.85 0.04
N ALA A 258 25.67 -16.55 0.04
CA ALA A 258 24.87 -16.78 1.25
C ALA A 258 25.62 -17.54 2.36
N SER A 259 26.68 -18.29 2.01
CA SER A 259 27.61 -18.91 2.95
C SER A 259 28.55 -17.92 3.64
N GLY A 260 28.60 -16.66 3.16
CA GLY A 260 29.59 -15.66 3.57
C GLY A 260 30.91 -15.71 2.78
N GLU A 261 31.07 -16.69 1.89
CA GLU A 261 32.26 -16.84 1.04
C GLU A 261 32.34 -15.70 0.01
N LEU A 262 33.55 -15.21 -0.23
CA LEU A 262 33.86 -14.18 -1.24
C LEU A 262 34.39 -14.85 -2.51
N VAL A 263 33.57 -14.88 -3.54
CA VAL A 263 33.95 -15.42 -4.86
C VAL A 263 34.39 -14.25 -5.75
N PRO A 264 35.54 -14.36 -6.45
CA PRO A 264 35.97 -13.29 -7.37
C PRO A 264 34.92 -12.98 -8.44
N LEU A 265 34.68 -11.69 -8.71
CA LEU A 265 33.85 -11.24 -9.84
C LEU A 265 34.52 -11.63 -11.19
N PRO A 266 33.75 -11.73 -12.29
CA PRO A 266 34.26 -12.03 -13.62
C PRO A 266 35.38 -11.08 -14.09
N ALA A 267 35.32 -9.81 -13.65
CA ALA A 267 36.35 -8.82 -13.86
C ALA A 267 36.36 -7.78 -12.70
N PRO A 268 37.55 -7.30 -12.28
CA PRO A 268 37.62 -6.17 -11.34
C PRO A 268 36.89 -4.96 -11.90
N SER A 269 36.05 -4.38 -11.11
CA SER A 269 35.10 -3.35 -11.52
C SER A 269 35.11 -2.17 -10.55
N VAL A 270 34.59 -1.03 -10.96
CA VAL A 270 34.48 0.17 -10.11
C VAL A 270 33.02 0.55 -9.96
N ASP A 271 32.63 0.78 -8.72
CA ASP A 271 31.39 1.44 -8.32
C ASP A 271 31.74 2.66 -7.49
N THR A 272 31.13 3.79 -7.75
CA THR A 272 31.35 4.96 -6.90
C THR A 272 30.03 5.61 -6.49
N GLY A 273 30.02 6.22 -5.30
CA GLY A 273 28.88 6.96 -4.81
C GLY A 273 29.26 8.27 -4.14
N ALA A 274 28.99 9.39 -4.81
CA ALA A 274 29.16 10.72 -4.26
C ALA A 274 27.81 11.33 -3.86
N GLY A 275 27.68 11.81 -2.63
CA GLY A 275 26.46 12.44 -2.14
C GLY A 275 26.27 13.84 -2.69
N LEU A 276 25.26 14.05 -3.55
CA LEU A 276 24.98 15.37 -4.12
C LEU A 276 24.74 16.42 -3.03
N GLU A 277 23.94 16.10 -2.04
CA GLU A 277 23.61 16.99 -0.91
C GLU A 277 24.85 17.38 -0.11
N ARG A 278 25.77 16.45 0.10
CA ARG A 278 27.04 16.68 0.81
C ARG A 278 27.98 17.57 0.01
N ILE A 279 28.12 17.30 -1.28
CA ILE A 279 28.95 18.16 -2.18
C ILE A 279 28.34 19.56 -2.27
N ALA A 280 27.02 19.67 -2.35
CA ALA A 280 26.32 20.96 -2.37
C ALA A 280 26.61 21.76 -1.09
N ALA A 281 26.55 21.13 0.09
CA ALA A 281 26.86 21.78 1.36
C ALA A 281 28.28 22.32 1.40
N VAL A 282 29.27 21.53 0.97
CA VAL A 282 30.68 21.96 0.87
C VAL A 282 30.85 23.15 -0.05
N LEU A 283 30.27 23.10 -1.26
CA LEU A 283 30.46 24.16 -2.28
C LEU A 283 29.65 25.43 -2.01
N GLN A 284 28.59 25.32 -1.26
CA GLN A 284 27.77 26.46 -0.79
C GLN A 284 28.26 27.02 0.54
N GLY A 285 29.26 26.39 1.16
CA GLY A 285 29.88 26.85 2.40
C GLY A 285 28.95 26.79 3.62
N VAL A 286 28.03 25.83 3.62
CA VAL A 286 27.07 25.67 4.73
C VAL A 286 27.41 24.45 5.58
N GLY A 287 27.15 24.53 6.89
CA GLY A 287 27.49 23.48 7.85
C GLY A 287 26.53 22.30 7.85
N SER A 288 25.39 22.37 7.13
CA SER A 288 24.38 21.32 7.11
C SER A 288 23.82 21.18 5.68
N ASN A 289 23.56 19.94 5.27
CA ASN A 289 22.89 19.66 4.00
C ASN A 289 21.50 20.34 3.94
N PHE A 290 20.84 20.53 5.07
CA PHE A 290 19.54 21.19 5.19
C PHE A 290 19.57 22.70 4.90
N HIS A 291 20.76 23.30 4.80
CA HIS A 291 20.93 24.71 4.46
C HIS A 291 21.37 24.94 2.99
N THR A 292 21.32 23.88 2.18
CA THR A 292 21.58 23.95 0.74
C THR A 292 20.36 24.43 -0.06
N ASP A 293 20.57 24.77 -1.30
CA ASP A 293 19.53 25.15 -2.27
C ASP A 293 18.48 24.04 -2.52
N LEU A 294 18.80 22.79 -2.18
CA LEU A 294 17.85 21.66 -2.22
C LEU A 294 16.84 21.69 -1.07
N PHE A 295 17.19 22.24 0.08
CA PHE A 295 16.36 22.18 1.29
C PHE A 295 15.83 23.53 1.75
N VAL A 296 16.55 24.62 1.49
CA VAL A 296 16.14 25.98 1.90
C VAL A 296 14.72 26.33 1.44
N PRO A 297 14.30 26.05 0.18
CA PRO A 297 12.94 26.32 -0.25
C PRO A 297 11.90 25.48 0.50
N LEU A 298 12.23 24.21 0.79
CA LEU A 298 11.35 23.30 1.52
C LEU A 298 11.18 23.73 2.99
N ILE A 299 12.27 24.13 3.64
CA ILE A 299 12.24 24.62 5.02
C ILE A 299 11.45 25.94 5.08
N ALA A 300 11.68 26.87 4.17
CA ALA A 300 10.92 28.10 4.07
C ALA A 300 9.41 27.85 3.84
N ARG A 301 9.08 26.84 3.02
CA ARG A 301 7.70 26.42 2.84
C ARG A 301 7.11 25.84 4.12
N ALA A 302 7.89 25.04 4.88
CA ALA A 302 7.48 24.52 6.18
C ALA A 302 7.22 25.63 7.19
N GLU A 303 8.11 26.65 7.28
CA GLU A 303 7.91 27.85 8.10
C GLU A 303 6.58 28.56 7.78
N ALA A 304 6.34 28.79 6.48
CA ALA A 304 5.13 29.47 6.01
C ALA A 304 3.85 28.71 6.34
N VAL A 305 3.88 27.36 6.24
CA VAL A 305 2.72 26.51 6.53
C VAL A 305 2.51 26.34 8.04
N VAL A 306 3.61 26.13 8.78
CA VAL A 306 3.55 25.96 10.25
C VAL A 306 3.25 27.29 10.95
N GLY A 307 3.70 28.41 10.40
CA GLY A 307 3.56 29.74 11.00
C GLY A 307 4.55 30.00 12.14
N GLN A 308 5.66 29.26 12.19
CA GLN A 308 6.73 29.43 13.16
C GLN A 308 8.08 29.53 12.45
N PRO A 309 9.04 30.31 12.97
CA PRO A 309 10.36 30.43 12.38
C PRO A 309 11.20 29.17 12.60
N TYR A 310 12.01 28.85 11.59
CA TYR A 310 12.97 27.74 11.67
C TYR A 310 14.18 28.14 12.55
N ASP A 311 14.53 27.26 13.46
CA ASP A 311 15.76 27.35 14.24
C ASP A 311 16.85 26.45 13.63
N GLN A 312 18.05 26.97 13.41
CA GLN A 312 19.15 26.20 12.83
C GLN A 312 19.77 25.19 13.83
N GLY A 313 19.49 25.35 15.10
CA GLY A 313 19.94 24.46 16.17
C GLY A 313 19.03 23.21 16.33
N PRO A 314 19.14 22.51 17.47
CA PRO A 314 18.38 21.30 17.73
C PRO A 314 16.85 21.48 17.70
N ALA A 315 16.33 22.66 18.10
CA ALA A 315 14.91 22.97 18.08
C ALA A 315 14.29 22.95 16.66
N GLY A 316 15.10 23.16 15.61
CA GLY A 316 14.65 23.08 14.22
C GLY A 316 14.59 21.68 13.63
N ALA A 317 14.91 20.63 14.39
CA ALA A 317 14.83 19.24 13.93
C ALA A 317 13.47 18.87 13.29
N PRO A 318 12.30 19.28 13.82
CA PRO A 318 11.01 19.01 13.18
C PRO A 318 10.91 19.53 11.75
N PHE A 319 11.39 20.72 11.47
CA PHE A 319 11.38 21.33 10.12
C PHE A 319 12.26 20.55 9.14
N ARG A 320 13.45 20.11 9.60
CA ARG A 320 14.37 19.29 8.80
C ARG A 320 13.75 17.94 8.47
N VAL A 321 13.08 17.31 9.45
CA VAL A 321 12.36 16.04 9.25
C VAL A 321 11.24 16.21 8.21
N ILE A 322 10.42 17.24 8.36
CA ILE A 322 9.31 17.50 7.43
C ILE A 322 9.82 17.73 6.01
N ALA A 323 10.88 18.52 5.84
CA ALA A 323 11.48 18.82 4.54
C ALA A 323 12.10 17.58 3.87
N ASP A 324 12.86 16.78 4.61
CA ASP A 324 13.45 15.53 4.12
C ASP A 324 12.38 14.51 3.72
N HIS A 325 11.40 14.31 4.60
CA HIS A 325 10.35 13.33 4.38
C HIS A 325 9.40 13.71 3.24
N ALA A 326 9.20 15.00 2.97
CA ALA A 326 8.47 15.45 1.80
C ALA A 326 9.13 14.99 0.49
N ARG A 327 10.48 15.07 0.42
CA ARG A 327 11.24 14.53 -0.73
C ARG A 327 11.03 13.03 -0.85
N ALA A 328 11.23 12.28 0.22
CA ALA A 328 11.09 10.82 0.22
C ALA A 328 9.66 10.40 -0.19
N VAL A 329 8.63 11.05 0.35
CA VAL A 329 7.21 10.78 0.03
C VAL A 329 6.93 11.05 -1.45
N ALA A 330 7.33 12.22 -1.97
CA ALA A 330 7.10 12.59 -3.37
C ALA A 330 7.71 11.57 -4.34
N PHE A 331 8.97 11.18 -4.13
CA PHE A 331 9.67 10.24 -5.03
C PHE A 331 9.19 8.79 -4.89
N LEU A 332 8.89 8.33 -3.68
CA LEU A 332 8.35 6.98 -3.48
C LEU A 332 6.96 6.84 -4.11
N LEU A 333 6.10 7.85 -3.96
CA LEU A 333 4.79 7.87 -4.61
C LEU A 333 4.94 7.91 -6.14
N ALA A 334 5.81 8.76 -6.68
CA ALA A 334 6.07 8.85 -8.12
C ALA A 334 6.57 7.53 -8.71
N ASP A 335 7.34 6.76 -7.94
CA ASP A 335 7.81 5.42 -8.33
C ASP A 335 6.80 4.30 -8.01
N GLY A 336 5.57 4.65 -7.59
CA GLY A 336 4.43 3.72 -7.44
C GLY A 336 4.38 2.97 -6.11
N VAL A 337 5.05 3.48 -5.07
CA VAL A 337 4.89 2.97 -3.70
C VAL A 337 3.74 3.71 -3.03
N TYR A 338 2.79 2.98 -2.45
CA TYR A 338 1.64 3.56 -1.75
C TYR A 338 1.65 3.22 -0.26
N PRO A 339 1.15 4.11 0.62
CA PRO A 339 1.05 3.82 2.05
C PRO A 339 0.25 2.53 2.31
N SER A 340 0.84 1.55 2.97
CA SER A 340 0.20 0.28 3.30
C SER A 340 0.61 -0.24 4.68
N ASN A 341 0.10 -1.39 5.10
CA ASN A 341 0.44 -2.00 6.40
C ASN A 341 1.67 -2.91 6.32
N GLU A 342 2.17 -3.22 5.11
CA GLU A 342 3.25 -4.18 4.91
C GLU A 342 4.25 -3.71 3.86
N GLY A 343 5.45 -4.28 3.89
CA GLY A 343 6.48 -4.11 2.88
C GLY A 343 6.91 -2.64 2.67
N ARG A 344 7.08 -2.26 1.42
CA ARG A 344 7.53 -0.92 1.00
C ARG A 344 6.54 0.17 1.39
N GLY A 345 5.24 -0.13 1.26
CA GLY A 345 4.19 0.83 1.60
C GLY A 345 4.10 1.12 3.11
N TYR A 346 4.45 0.16 3.97
CA TYR A 346 4.59 0.40 5.41
C TYR A 346 5.70 1.41 5.70
N VAL A 347 6.85 1.27 5.04
CA VAL A 347 7.96 2.21 5.24
C VAL A 347 7.57 3.61 4.76
N LEU A 348 6.94 3.75 3.59
CA LEU A 348 6.42 5.03 3.11
C LEU A 348 5.42 5.64 4.09
N ARG A 349 4.46 4.85 4.57
CA ARG A 349 3.49 5.30 5.58
C ARG A 349 4.18 5.78 6.86
N ARG A 350 5.21 5.08 7.32
CA ARG A 350 6.00 5.47 8.49
C ARG A 350 6.71 6.81 8.29
N ILE A 351 7.34 7.02 7.11
CA ILE A 351 8.00 8.28 6.75
C ILE A 351 6.98 9.43 6.75
N LEU A 352 5.86 9.24 6.05
CA LEU A 352 4.80 10.24 5.95
C LEU A 352 4.25 10.61 7.34
N ARG A 353 3.85 9.60 8.13
CA ARG A 353 3.30 9.82 9.47
C ARG A 353 4.32 10.44 10.44
N ARG A 354 5.61 10.16 10.29
CA ARG A 354 6.67 10.81 11.06
C ARG A 354 6.72 12.30 10.77
N ALA A 355 6.61 12.72 9.50
CA ALA A 355 6.56 14.13 9.12
C ALA A 355 5.29 14.82 9.67
N VAL A 356 4.13 14.21 9.49
CA VAL A 356 2.84 14.73 10.01
C VAL A 356 2.86 14.86 11.53
N ARG A 357 3.45 13.90 12.23
CA ARG A 357 3.64 13.97 13.68
C ARG A 357 4.48 15.18 14.10
N HIS A 358 5.61 15.43 13.40
CA HIS A 358 6.43 16.60 13.68
C HIS A 358 5.66 17.91 13.42
N ALA A 359 4.86 17.96 12.36
CA ALA A 359 3.96 19.11 12.10
C ALA A 359 2.91 19.26 13.21
N TYR A 360 2.34 18.16 13.70
CA TYR A 360 1.38 18.16 14.81
C TYR A 360 2.00 18.71 16.11
N LEU A 361 3.24 18.30 16.44
CA LEU A 361 3.99 18.82 17.60
C LEU A 361 4.32 20.32 17.48
N LEU A 362 4.47 20.82 16.25
CA LEU A 362 4.57 22.25 15.95
C LEU A 362 3.21 22.99 15.97
N GLY A 363 2.14 22.34 16.41
CA GLY A 363 0.81 22.95 16.56
C GLY A 363 -0.10 22.82 15.34
N ARG A 364 0.31 22.18 14.25
CA ARG A 364 -0.57 22.00 13.07
C ARG A 364 -1.65 20.96 13.32
N ARG A 365 -2.84 21.23 12.76
CA ARG A 365 -4.01 20.34 12.84
C ARG A 365 -4.62 20.08 11.47
N ASP A 366 -4.03 20.66 10.43
CA ASP A 366 -4.46 20.52 9.03
C ASP A 366 -3.33 19.90 8.20
N PRO A 367 -3.63 19.29 7.03
CA PRO A 367 -2.63 18.73 6.12
C PRO A 367 -1.52 19.74 5.83
N THR A 368 -0.30 19.34 6.09
CA THR A 368 0.90 20.18 6.02
C THR A 368 1.88 19.64 4.99
N LEU A 369 2.11 18.33 4.98
CA LEU A 369 3.10 17.68 4.13
C LEU A 369 2.74 17.80 2.64
N VAL A 370 1.46 17.82 2.30
CA VAL A 370 0.99 18.03 0.92
C VAL A 370 1.55 19.32 0.32
N ALA A 371 1.59 20.41 1.09
CA ALA A 371 2.13 21.69 0.62
C ALA A 371 3.66 21.64 0.38
N LEU A 372 4.36 20.78 1.11
CA LEU A 372 5.79 20.55 0.90
C LEU A 372 6.06 19.61 -0.27
N VAL A 373 5.22 18.61 -0.50
CA VAL A 373 5.28 17.77 -1.70
C VAL A 373 5.14 18.63 -2.97
N ASP A 374 4.22 19.58 -2.99
CA ASP A 374 4.08 20.55 -4.08
C ASP A 374 5.36 21.39 -4.27
N GLU A 375 6.05 21.76 -3.18
CA GLU A 375 7.31 22.47 -3.26
C GLU A 375 8.46 21.60 -3.78
N VAL A 376 8.50 20.30 -3.40
CA VAL A 376 9.45 19.32 -3.98
C VAL A 376 9.27 19.21 -5.49
N VAL A 377 8.02 19.17 -5.98
CA VAL A 377 7.75 19.16 -7.42
C VAL A 377 8.34 20.39 -8.12
N LYS A 378 8.25 21.57 -7.52
CA LYS A 378 8.85 22.80 -8.09
C LYS A 378 10.37 22.76 -8.08
N VAL A 379 10.98 22.35 -6.97
CA VAL A 379 12.45 22.35 -6.78
C VAL A 379 13.12 21.29 -7.65
N MET A 380 12.53 20.08 -7.74
CA MET A 380 13.18 18.92 -8.34
C MET A 380 12.57 18.48 -9.66
N GLY A 381 11.38 18.94 -10.01
CA GLY A 381 10.65 18.53 -11.22
C GLY A 381 11.35 18.85 -12.53
N GLY A 382 12.22 19.85 -12.55
CA GLY A 382 13.02 20.19 -13.74
C GLY A 382 14.01 19.07 -14.13
N HIS A 383 14.50 18.30 -13.15
CA HIS A 383 15.39 17.16 -13.40
C HIS A 383 14.60 15.82 -13.41
N TYR A 384 13.51 15.74 -12.66
CA TYR A 384 12.66 14.56 -12.52
C TYR A 384 11.24 14.87 -13.04
N PRO A 385 11.02 14.80 -14.37
CA PRO A 385 9.74 15.21 -14.97
C PRO A 385 8.55 14.33 -14.55
N GLU A 386 8.81 13.13 -14.03
CA GLU A 386 7.78 12.27 -13.44
C GLU A 386 7.05 12.91 -12.25
N LEU A 387 7.73 13.75 -11.46
CA LEU A 387 7.12 14.51 -10.38
C LEU A 387 6.08 15.50 -10.91
N VAL A 388 6.41 16.19 -11.99
CA VAL A 388 5.51 17.19 -12.61
C VAL A 388 4.29 16.50 -13.23
N ARG A 389 4.50 15.39 -13.96
CA ARG A 389 3.40 14.62 -14.57
C ARG A 389 2.41 14.07 -13.57
N GLN A 390 2.87 13.75 -12.36
CA GLN A 390 2.05 13.14 -11.33
C GLN A 390 1.70 14.09 -10.17
N ALA A 391 1.94 15.40 -10.30
CA ALA A 391 1.85 16.36 -9.20
C ALA A 391 0.50 16.31 -8.47
N SER A 392 -0.63 16.31 -9.19
CA SER A 392 -1.96 16.22 -8.58
C SER A 392 -2.12 14.91 -7.79
N HIS A 393 -1.72 13.79 -8.39
CA HIS A 393 -1.80 12.48 -7.73
C HIS A 393 -0.95 12.40 -6.47
N LEU A 394 0.28 12.95 -6.50
CA LEU A 394 1.15 13.02 -5.32
C LEU A 394 0.50 13.82 -4.19
N ALA A 395 -0.11 14.96 -4.53
CA ALA A 395 -0.83 15.80 -3.58
C ALA A 395 -2.06 15.07 -2.97
N ASP A 396 -2.86 14.42 -3.80
CA ASP A 396 -4.08 13.73 -3.37
C ASP A 396 -3.80 12.57 -2.43
N VAL A 397 -2.82 11.70 -2.78
CA VAL A 397 -2.41 10.57 -1.92
C VAL A 397 -1.83 11.06 -0.60
N THR A 398 -0.99 12.08 -0.64
CA THR A 398 -0.37 12.64 0.55
C THR A 398 -1.45 13.20 1.47
N ARG A 399 -2.38 14.03 0.95
CA ARG A 399 -3.49 14.61 1.68
C ARG A 399 -4.37 13.54 2.34
N ALA A 400 -4.77 12.52 1.57
CA ALA A 400 -5.63 11.46 2.07
C ALA A 400 -5.00 10.66 3.23
N GLU A 401 -3.69 10.42 3.21
CA GLU A 401 -3.01 9.72 4.33
C GLU A 401 -2.76 10.67 5.50
N GLU A 402 -2.53 11.97 5.27
CA GLU A 402 -2.45 12.99 6.34
C GLU A 402 -3.78 13.08 7.11
N GLU A 403 -4.90 13.24 6.40
CA GLU A 403 -6.25 13.34 6.99
C GLU A 403 -6.58 12.09 7.80
N ARG A 404 -6.34 10.90 7.22
CA ARG A 404 -6.53 9.63 7.92
C ARG A 404 -5.65 9.50 9.16
N PHE A 405 -4.45 10.06 9.14
CA PHE A 405 -3.57 10.02 10.31
C PHE A 405 -4.00 11.02 11.38
N PHE A 406 -4.54 12.18 11.03
CA PHE A 406 -5.17 13.09 11.98
C PHE A 406 -6.35 12.44 12.69
N GLU A 407 -7.24 11.74 11.98
CA GLU A 407 -8.31 10.93 12.60
C GLU A 407 -7.74 9.89 13.59
N THR A 408 -6.64 9.25 13.22
CA THR A 408 -5.92 8.31 14.10
C THR A 408 -5.40 9.00 15.37
N ILE A 409 -4.81 10.19 15.22
CA ILE A 409 -4.30 10.98 16.35
C ILE A 409 -5.45 11.39 17.26
N GLU A 410 -6.53 11.94 16.71
CA GLU A 410 -7.71 12.37 17.47
C GLU A 410 -8.37 11.20 18.22
N GLY A 411 -8.56 10.07 17.53
CA GLY A 411 -9.10 8.86 18.13
C GLY A 411 -8.22 8.29 19.25
N GLY A 412 -6.89 8.36 19.09
CA GLY A 412 -5.92 7.98 20.12
C GLY A 412 -5.95 8.90 21.33
N LEU A 413 -6.05 10.21 21.11
CA LEU A 413 -6.16 11.22 22.17
C LEU A 413 -7.43 11.05 22.99
N LEU A 414 -8.57 10.76 22.36
CA LEU A 414 -9.83 10.51 23.06
C LEU A 414 -9.71 9.29 23.99
N ARG A 415 -9.15 8.19 23.47
CA ARG A 415 -8.94 6.97 24.26
C ARG A 415 -7.96 7.18 25.40
N LEU A 416 -6.85 7.88 25.13
CA LEU A 416 -5.85 8.18 26.15
C LEU A 416 -6.45 9.04 27.29
N LYS A 417 -7.41 9.92 26.99
CA LYS A 417 -8.12 10.73 28.00
C LYS A 417 -8.96 9.89 28.97
N GLU A 418 -9.47 8.75 28.51
CA GLU A 418 -10.29 7.83 29.32
C GLU A 418 -9.44 6.93 30.26
N LEU A 419 -8.13 6.79 30.01
CA LEU A 419 -7.25 5.95 30.79
C LEU A 419 -6.86 6.62 32.12
N ALA A 420 -6.93 5.86 33.21
CA ALA A 420 -6.46 6.28 34.53
C ALA A 420 -4.95 6.05 34.71
N SER A 421 -4.38 5.10 33.98
CA SER A 421 -2.95 4.80 33.91
C SER A 421 -2.63 4.31 32.50
N VAL A 422 -1.37 4.39 32.06
CA VAL A 422 -0.95 3.93 30.73
C VAL A 422 0.05 2.78 30.91
N THR A 423 -0.48 1.55 31.00
CA THR A 423 0.34 0.34 31.10
C THR A 423 1.01 0.01 29.76
N ALA A 424 1.97 -0.92 29.76
CA ALA A 424 2.61 -1.41 28.54
C ALA A 424 1.59 -1.95 27.52
N GLU A 425 0.58 -2.72 27.99
CA GLU A 425 -0.47 -3.30 27.14
C GLU A 425 -1.37 -2.22 26.55
N GLU A 426 -1.72 -1.19 27.31
CA GLU A 426 -2.55 -0.09 26.82
C GLU A 426 -1.77 0.77 25.83
N ALA A 427 -0.52 1.09 26.10
CA ALA A 427 0.37 1.77 25.17
C ALA A 427 0.57 0.96 23.88
N PHE A 428 0.76 -0.36 24.02
CA PHE A 428 0.87 -1.26 22.88
C PHE A 428 -0.43 -1.35 22.08
N LYS A 429 -1.58 -1.38 22.73
CA LYS A 429 -2.89 -1.39 22.07
C LYS A 429 -3.17 -0.06 21.34
N LEU A 430 -2.80 1.08 21.93
CA LEU A 430 -2.87 2.37 21.24
C LEU A 430 -2.00 2.37 19.98
N TYR A 431 -0.80 1.83 20.06
CA TYR A 431 0.13 1.76 18.94
C TYR A 431 -0.28 0.74 17.88
N ASP A 432 -0.51 -0.52 18.26
CA ASP A 432 -0.71 -1.64 17.35
C ASP A 432 -2.12 -1.66 16.74
N THR A 433 -3.15 -1.46 17.58
CA THR A 433 -4.55 -1.57 17.15
C THR A 433 -5.06 -0.26 16.55
N TYR A 434 -4.72 0.86 17.17
CA TYR A 434 -5.24 2.17 16.76
C TYR A 434 -4.25 3.02 15.97
N GLY A 435 -2.98 2.58 15.84
CA GLY A 435 -1.95 3.29 15.09
C GLY A 435 -1.50 4.61 15.72
N PHE A 436 -1.78 4.82 17.03
CA PHE A 436 -1.42 6.04 17.74
C PHE A 436 0.05 5.97 18.16
N PRO A 437 0.90 6.94 17.78
CA PRO A 437 2.34 6.89 18.04
C PRO A 437 2.68 6.89 19.53
N ILE A 438 3.68 6.08 19.92
CA ILE A 438 4.07 5.91 21.32
C ILE A 438 4.59 7.21 21.97
N ASP A 439 5.34 8.01 21.22
CA ASP A 439 5.88 9.28 21.70
C ASP A 439 4.80 10.36 21.89
N LEU A 440 3.72 10.35 21.08
CA LEU A 440 2.54 11.16 21.38
C LEU A 440 1.82 10.64 22.64
N THR A 441 1.81 9.32 22.85
CA THR A 441 1.27 8.73 24.07
C THR A 441 2.05 9.23 25.29
N GLU A 442 3.39 9.24 25.23
CA GLU A 442 4.25 9.74 26.31
C GLU A 442 4.00 11.23 26.62
N ILE A 443 3.98 12.07 25.59
CA ILE A 443 3.78 13.52 25.76
C ILE A 443 2.44 13.81 26.42
N VAL A 444 1.34 13.24 25.87
CA VAL A 444 0.00 13.49 26.40
C VAL A 444 -0.21 12.85 27.79
N ALA A 445 0.40 11.70 28.04
CA ALA A 445 0.39 11.10 29.38
C ALA A 445 1.12 12.00 30.39
N ALA A 446 2.30 12.52 30.03
CA ALA A 446 3.08 13.44 30.87
C ALA A 446 2.32 14.75 31.17
N GLU A 447 1.60 15.33 30.20
CA GLU A 447 0.73 16.49 30.42
C GLU A 447 -0.38 16.24 31.45
N ARG A 448 -0.77 14.97 31.63
CA ARG A 448 -1.76 14.53 32.64
C ARG A 448 -1.14 14.02 33.93
N GLY A 449 0.19 14.09 34.08
CA GLY A 449 0.92 13.56 35.23
C GLY A 449 0.94 12.04 35.28
N LEU A 450 0.70 11.35 34.17
CA LEU A 450 0.77 9.90 34.04
C LEU A 450 2.12 9.48 33.43
N SER A 451 2.64 8.33 33.87
CA SER A 451 3.82 7.69 33.27
C SER A 451 3.40 6.58 32.29
N VAL A 452 4.22 6.34 31.27
CA VAL A 452 4.05 5.25 30.32
C VAL A 452 5.13 4.20 30.57
N ASP A 453 4.77 2.91 30.63
CA ASP A 453 5.72 1.82 30.74
C ASP A 453 6.37 1.51 29.38
N ILE A 454 7.40 2.29 29.02
CA ILE A 454 8.14 2.13 27.76
C ILE A 454 8.91 0.81 27.69
N PRO A 455 9.64 0.35 28.70
CA PRO A 455 10.31 -0.95 28.65
C PRO A 455 9.36 -2.13 28.42
N GLY A 456 8.19 -2.12 29.04
CA GLY A 456 7.14 -3.11 28.81
C GLY A 456 6.56 -3.03 27.39
N PHE A 457 6.32 -1.82 26.88
CA PHE A 457 5.87 -1.59 25.51
C PHE A 457 6.89 -2.12 24.48
N GLU A 458 8.18 -1.82 24.63
CA GLU A 458 9.22 -2.29 23.71
C GLU A 458 9.29 -3.82 23.67
N LYS A 459 9.15 -4.48 24.82
CA LYS A 459 9.09 -5.94 24.90
C LYS A 459 7.91 -6.51 24.10
N LEU A 460 6.70 -5.95 24.24
CA LEU A 460 5.52 -6.37 23.49
C LEU A 460 5.69 -6.13 21.99
N LEU A 461 6.32 -5.03 21.62
CA LEU A 461 6.62 -4.69 20.22
C LEU A 461 7.61 -5.70 19.59
N ASP A 462 8.63 -6.11 20.33
CA ASP A 462 9.60 -7.11 19.87
C ASP A 462 8.98 -8.51 19.78
N GLU A 463 8.10 -8.87 20.68
CA GLU A 463 7.32 -10.12 20.61
C GLU A 463 6.42 -10.15 19.37
N GLN A 464 5.77 -9.03 19.03
CA GLN A 464 4.98 -8.90 17.82
C GLN A 464 5.85 -9.00 16.56
N ARG A 465 6.97 -8.28 16.52
CA ARG A 465 7.93 -8.34 15.39
C ARG A 465 8.43 -9.77 15.16
N ASN A 466 8.71 -10.51 16.22
CA ASN A 466 9.14 -11.90 16.14
C ASN A 466 8.02 -12.84 15.67
N ARG A 467 6.76 -12.60 16.08
CA ARG A 467 5.59 -13.32 15.56
C ARG A 467 5.38 -13.05 14.07
N SER A 468 5.47 -11.80 13.64
CA SER A 468 5.35 -11.41 12.23
C SER A 468 6.47 -11.99 11.37
N ARG A 469 7.72 -12.02 11.85
CA ARG A 469 8.85 -12.68 11.16
C ARG A 469 8.65 -14.20 11.04
N LYS A 470 8.15 -14.87 12.06
CA LYS A 470 7.82 -16.31 12.03
C LYS A 470 6.65 -16.58 11.07
N ALA A 471 5.62 -15.74 11.05
CA ALA A 471 4.51 -15.85 10.12
C ALA A 471 4.94 -15.59 8.67
N ALA A 472 5.83 -14.64 8.41
CA ALA A 472 6.40 -14.37 7.09
C ALA A 472 7.32 -15.50 6.59
N GLY A 473 8.03 -16.19 7.50
CA GLY A 473 8.85 -17.36 7.18
C GLY A 473 8.05 -18.63 6.87
N THR A 474 6.78 -18.69 7.31
CA THR A 474 5.84 -19.78 7.01
C THR A 474 4.83 -19.43 5.90
N GLY A 475 4.79 -18.18 5.45
CA GLY A 475 3.77 -17.60 4.58
C GLY A 475 4.06 -17.61 3.09
N ALA A 476 4.94 -18.46 2.60
CA ALA A 476 5.06 -18.74 1.15
C ALA A 476 4.02 -19.77 0.67
N GLN A 477 2.85 -19.81 1.29
CA GLN A 477 1.70 -20.61 0.82
C GLN A 477 0.39 -19.81 0.99
N GLY A 478 -0.08 -19.25 -0.12
CA GLY A 478 -1.48 -19.05 -0.51
C GLY A 478 -2.42 -18.35 0.47
N HIS A 479 -2.60 -17.05 0.34
CA HIS A 479 -3.81 -16.38 0.81
C HIS A 479 -5.02 -16.81 -0.07
N ARG A 480 -5.82 -17.75 0.44
CA ARG A 480 -7.18 -17.97 -0.07
C ARG A 480 -8.09 -16.89 0.54
N GLY A 481 -8.53 -15.96 -0.31
CA GLY A 481 -9.54 -14.97 0.04
C GLY A 481 -10.87 -15.66 0.39
N THR A 482 -11.47 -15.25 1.49
CA THR A 482 -12.86 -15.58 1.86
C THR A 482 -13.79 -14.71 1.02
N GLY A 483 -14.20 -15.22 -0.14
CA GLY A 483 -15.31 -14.69 -0.92
C GLY A 483 -16.59 -15.45 -0.57
N ILE A 484 -17.64 -14.75 -0.26
CA ILE A 484 -18.99 -15.32 -0.09
C ILE A 484 -19.47 -15.86 -1.43
N GLY A 485 -19.47 -17.17 -1.57
CA GLY A 485 -19.83 -17.85 -2.80
C GLY A 485 -21.30 -18.24 -2.83
N ALA A 486 -21.93 -18.00 -3.95
CA ALA A 486 -23.13 -18.71 -4.37
C ALA A 486 -22.75 -20.16 -4.74
N ARG A 487 -23.41 -21.12 -4.08
CA ARG A 487 -23.26 -22.54 -4.38
C ARG A 487 -23.97 -22.85 -5.70
N THR A 488 -23.23 -23.20 -6.74
CA THR A 488 -23.73 -24.05 -7.82
C THR A 488 -22.95 -25.35 -7.79
N ALA A 489 -23.69 -26.45 -7.82
CA ALA A 489 -23.17 -27.79 -7.74
C ALA A 489 -22.50 -28.19 -9.07
N GLY A 490 -21.36 -28.89 -8.99
CA GLY A 490 -20.86 -29.67 -10.11
C GLY A 490 -19.33 -29.71 -10.24
N SER A 491 -18.76 -30.81 -9.82
CA SER A 491 -17.42 -31.38 -9.98
C SER A 491 -16.39 -31.14 -8.87
N SER A 492 -16.38 -32.10 -7.97
CA SER A 492 -15.33 -32.33 -6.98
C SER A 492 -14.11 -32.98 -7.65
N GLY A 493 -13.17 -32.15 -8.14
CA GLY A 493 -11.83 -32.56 -8.46
C GLY A 493 -10.87 -31.88 -7.47
N ALA A 494 -10.42 -32.57 -6.45
CA ALA A 494 -9.32 -32.11 -5.60
C ALA A 494 -8.05 -31.99 -6.47
N PRO A 495 -7.21 -30.94 -6.30
CA PRO A 495 -5.96 -30.83 -7.08
C PRO A 495 -5.08 -32.05 -6.82
N VAL A 496 -4.73 -32.77 -7.87
CA VAL A 496 -3.84 -33.89 -7.86
C VAL A 496 -2.45 -33.43 -7.42
N ARG A 497 -2.09 -33.59 -6.13
CA ARG A 497 -0.72 -33.39 -5.67
C ARG A 497 0.10 -34.63 -6.00
N PRO A 498 1.16 -34.54 -6.84
CA PRO A 498 2.03 -35.68 -7.07
C PRO A 498 2.75 -36.04 -5.78
N SER A 499 2.87 -37.33 -5.51
CA SER A 499 3.80 -37.82 -4.49
C SER A 499 5.22 -37.39 -4.92
N ALA A 500 6.03 -36.92 -3.98
CA ALA A 500 7.40 -36.43 -4.20
C ALA A 500 8.40 -37.49 -4.74
N ARG A 501 7.93 -38.64 -5.22
CA ARG A 501 8.74 -39.79 -5.68
C ARG A 501 8.44 -40.29 -7.09
N ALA A 502 7.46 -39.74 -7.81
CA ALA A 502 7.14 -40.26 -9.15
C ALA A 502 8.17 -39.72 -10.16
N ARG A 503 8.84 -40.63 -10.85
CA ARG A 503 9.94 -40.38 -11.80
C ARG A 503 9.38 -40.22 -13.21
N TRP A 504 9.86 -39.26 -13.97
CA TRP A 504 9.59 -39.14 -15.41
C TRP A 504 10.28 -40.24 -16.19
N THR A 505 9.54 -40.91 -17.07
CA THR A 505 10.06 -41.89 -18.02
C THR A 505 10.26 -41.17 -19.37
N PRO A 506 11.50 -40.88 -19.78
CA PRO A 506 11.74 -40.23 -21.06
C PRO A 506 11.60 -41.23 -22.20
N LEU A 507 10.85 -40.87 -23.23
CA LEU A 507 10.72 -41.65 -24.49
C LEU A 507 11.62 -41.05 -25.57
N ARG A 508 11.73 -39.74 -25.66
CA ARG A 508 12.56 -39.03 -26.65
C ARG A 508 13.42 -37.95 -25.97
N PRO A 509 14.45 -38.27 -25.18
CA PRO A 509 15.17 -37.34 -24.31
C PRO A 509 15.95 -36.23 -25.02
N ARG A 510 16.24 -36.38 -26.34
CA ARG A 510 16.98 -35.38 -27.14
C ARG A 510 16.05 -34.42 -27.92
N VAL A 511 14.72 -34.65 -27.92
CA VAL A 511 13.76 -33.85 -28.65
C VAL A 511 13.29 -32.72 -27.77
N ARG A 512 13.33 -31.48 -28.29
CA ARG A 512 12.80 -30.30 -27.59
C ARG A 512 11.29 -30.17 -27.80
N GLN A 513 10.59 -29.80 -26.77
CA GLN A 513 9.18 -29.46 -26.85
C GLN A 513 9.01 -28.16 -27.62
N ARG A 514 7.98 -28.11 -28.46
CA ARG A 514 7.53 -26.91 -29.19
C ARG A 514 6.17 -26.47 -28.65
N TRP A 515 6.07 -25.21 -28.32
CA TRP A 515 4.79 -24.57 -27.99
C TRP A 515 4.06 -24.19 -29.28
N VAL A 516 2.84 -24.68 -29.48
CA VAL A 516 2.02 -24.41 -30.68
C VAL A 516 0.68 -23.74 -30.34
N GLY A 517 0.41 -23.50 -29.03
CA GLY A 517 -0.90 -23.07 -28.54
C GLY A 517 -1.27 -21.61 -28.83
N TYR A 518 -0.38 -20.82 -29.47
CA TYR A 518 -0.78 -19.51 -30.04
C TYR A 518 -1.46 -19.63 -31.40
N ASP A 519 -1.19 -20.71 -32.13
CA ASP A 519 -1.66 -20.90 -33.51
C ASP A 519 -2.81 -21.89 -33.60
N THR A 520 -2.83 -22.89 -32.70
CA THR A 520 -3.80 -23.97 -32.74
C THR A 520 -4.19 -24.49 -31.36
N THR A 521 -5.44 -24.90 -31.22
CA THR A 521 -5.99 -25.61 -30.04
C THR A 521 -5.93 -27.14 -30.20
N ARG A 522 -5.49 -27.63 -31.35
CA ARG A 522 -5.40 -29.07 -31.69
C ARG A 522 -4.04 -29.38 -32.29
N ALA A 523 -3.43 -30.50 -31.83
CA ALA A 523 -2.16 -30.98 -32.35
C ALA A 523 -2.11 -32.52 -32.40
N GLU A 524 -1.75 -33.09 -33.53
CA GLU A 524 -1.29 -34.49 -33.59
C GLU A 524 0.21 -34.51 -33.21
N THR A 525 0.57 -35.21 -32.15
CA THR A 525 1.89 -35.08 -31.52
C THR A 525 2.39 -36.37 -30.91
N ASP A 526 3.71 -36.40 -30.61
CA ASP A 526 4.36 -37.50 -29.91
C ASP A 526 4.50 -37.17 -28.41
N ILE A 527 4.51 -38.23 -27.59
CA ILE A 527 4.82 -38.11 -26.16
C ILE A 527 6.36 -38.14 -26.00
N LEU A 528 6.93 -37.08 -25.45
CA LEU A 528 8.37 -36.99 -25.13
C LEU A 528 8.73 -37.65 -23.81
N ALA A 529 7.86 -37.56 -22.82
CA ALA A 529 8.03 -38.23 -21.54
C ALA A 529 6.67 -38.40 -20.87
N PHE A 530 6.54 -39.38 -19.99
CA PHE A 530 5.34 -39.59 -19.18
C PHE A 530 5.71 -39.91 -17.74
N GLN A 531 4.73 -39.69 -16.87
CA GLN A 531 4.80 -40.02 -15.44
C GLN A 531 3.47 -40.63 -15.02
N GLN A 532 3.47 -41.82 -14.44
CA GLN A 532 2.28 -42.45 -13.87
C GLN A 532 2.21 -42.10 -12.36
N THR A 533 1.04 -41.74 -11.89
CA THR A 533 0.73 -41.43 -10.48
C THR A 533 -0.54 -42.17 -10.08
N ASP A 534 -0.79 -42.30 -8.80
CA ASP A 534 -2.04 -42.91 -8.28
C ASP A 534 -3.31 -42.14 -8.69
N ALA A 535 -3.15 -40.91 -9.14
CA ALA A 535 -4.23 -40.00 -9.53
C ALA A 535 -4.35 -39.80 -11.04
N GLY A 536 -3.56 -40.52 -11.86
CA GLY A 536 -3.59 -40.38 -13.32
C GLY A 536 -2.20 -40.32 -13.95
N VAL A 537 -2.11 -39.77 -15.13
CA VAL A 537 -0.90 -39.67 -15.93
C VAL A 537 -0.48 -38.24 -16.15
N GLY A 538 0.82 -37.97 -16.11
CA GLY A 538 1.42 -36.72 -16.58
C GLY A 538 2.13 -36.95 -17.92
N LEU A 539 1.93 -36.07 -18.89
CA LEU A 539 2.54 -36.15 -20.23
C LEU A 539 3.30 -34.89 -20.58
N ILE A 540 4.46 -35.04 -21.23
CA ILE A 540 5.17 -33.98 -21.94
C ILE A 540 5.06 -34.26 -23.42
N LEU A 541 4.36 -33.39 -24.14
CA LEU A 541 4.09 -33.54 -25.60
C LEU A 541 5.18 -32.82 -26.40
N HIS A 542 5.46 -33.29 -27.61
CA HIS A 542 6.40 -32.62 -28.54
C HIS A 542 5.81 -31.29 -29.01
N ASP A 543 4.69 -31.33 -29.71
CA ASP A 543 3.89 -30.13 -30.05
C ASP A 543 2.80 -29.97 -29.01
N ASN A 544 3.00 -28.98 -28.13
CA ASN A 544 2.08 -28.76 -27.00
C ASN A 544 1.16 -27.57 -27.27
N PRO A 545 -0.17 -27.78 -27.39
CA PRO A 545 -1.13 -26.67 -27.52
C PRO A 545 -1.63 -26.11 -26.19
N PHE A 546 -1.38 -26.79 -25.04
CA PHE A 546 -1.93 -26.39 -23.74
C PHE A 546 -1.10 -25.30 -23.05
N TYR A 547 -1.77 -24.25 -22.63
CA TYR A 547 -1.19 -23.14 -21.85
C TYR A 547 -1.02 -23.57 -20.39
N ALA A 548 0.17 -23.35 -19.83
CA ALA A 548 0.42 -23.49 -18.41
C ALA A 548 0.19 -22.17 -17.68
N GLU A 549 -0.41 -22.21 -16.50
CA GLU A 549 -0.67 -21.01 -15.68
C GLU A 549 0.55 -20.09 -15.59
N SER A 550 0.38 -18.85 -16.02
CA SER A 550 1.41 -17.82 -16.00
C SER A 550 0.81 -16.43 -16.23
N GLY A 551 1.43 -15.38 -15.64
CA GLY A 551 1.03 -13.99 -15.90
C GLY A 551 -0.44 -13.68 -15.56
N GLY A 552 -1.02 -14.41 -14.59
CA GLY A 552 -2.42 -14.26 -14.18
C GLY A 552 -3.44 -15.02 -15.05
N GLN A 553 -3.05 -15.58 -16.20
CA GLN A 553 -3.91 -16.45 -16.99
C GLN A 553 -3.88 -17.88 -16.43
N VAL A 554 -5.08 -18.43 -16.16
CA VAL A 554 -5.22 -19.83 -15.70
C VAL A 554 -4.77 -20.81 -16.77
N SER A 555 -4.45 -22.05 -16.34
CA SER A 555 -4.09 -23.14 -17.28
C SER A 555 -5.31 -23.59 -18.08
N ASP A 556 -5.03 -24.16 -19.26
CA ASP A 556 -6.05 -24.79 -20.07
C ASP A 556 -6.54 -26.10 -19.50
N THR A 557 -7.71 -26.49 -19.95
CA THR A 557 -8.28 -27.82 -19.82
C THR A 557 -8.47 -28.44 -21.20
N GLY A 558 -8.73 -29.72 -21.26
CA GLY A 558 -8.98 -30.41 -22.53
C GLY A 558 -8.76 -31.91 -22.44
N GLU A 559 -8.33 -32.50 -23.54
CA GLU A 559 -8.17 -33.95 -23.65
C GLU A 559 -6.92 -34.31 -24.46
N VAL A 560 -6.26 -35.41 -24.09
CA VAL A 560 -5.23 -36.04 -24.92
C VAL A 560 -5.69 -37.43 -25.25
N ARG A 561 -5.90 -37.72 -26.53
CA ARG A 561 -6.39 -38.99 -27.05
C ARG A 561 -5.25 -39.83 -27.64
N GLY A 562 -5.09 -41.02 -27.13
CA GLY A 562 -4.24 -42.05 -27.67
C GLY A 562 -5.03 -43.20 -28.28
N GLN A 563 -4.34 -44.25 -28.70
CA GLN A 563 -5.00 -45.40 -29.29
C GLN A 563 -5.62 -46.27 -28.18
N GLY A 564 -6.94 -46.19 -28.03
CA GLY A 564 -7.71 -46.92 -27.01
C GLY A 564 -7.72 -46.31 -25.59
N TRP A 565 -7.21 -45.09 -25.43
CA TRP A 565 -7.22 -44.37 -24.16
C TRP A 565 -7.40 -42.86 -24.37
N ALA A 566 -7.86 -42.20 -23.33
CA ALA A 566 -8.00 -40.74 -23.33
C ALA A 566 -7.65 -40.19 -21.93
N LEU A 567 -6.91 -39.08 -21.87
CA LEU A 567 -6.56 -38.35 -20.68
C LEU A 567 -7.35 -37.05 -20.63
N SER A 568 -8.14 -36.87 -19.59
CA SER A 568 -8.80 -35.60 -19.29
C SER A 568 -7.80 -34.64 -18.64
N VAL A 569 -7.39 -33.57 -19.32
CA VAL A 569 -6.42 -32.59 -18.82
C VAL A 569 -7.09 -31.72 -17.76
N ALA A 570 -6.67 -31.93 -16.50
CA ALA A 570 -7.17 -31.20 -15.33
C ALA A 570 -6.17 -30.17 -14.78
N ASP A 571 -4.86 -30.31 -15.13
CA ASP A 571 -3.81 -29.41 -14.66
C ASP A 571 -2.69 -29.34 -15.72
N VAL A 572 -2.17 -28.15 -15.95
CA VAL A 572 -1.05 -27.88 -16.88
C VAL A 572 -0.03 -27.01 -16.17
N ARG A 573 1.22 -27.50 -16.05
CA ARG A 573 2.28 -26.77 -15.36
C ARG A 573 3.65 -26.96 -16.00
N LYS A 574 4.57 -26.06 -15.65
CA LYS A 574 5.98 -26.17 -16.07
C LYS A 574 6.75 -27.13 -15.16
N VAL A 575 7.44 -28.09 -15.78
CA VAL A 575 8.31 -29.07 -15.12
C VAL A 575 9.67 -29.04 -15.82
N GLU A 576 10.72 -28.67 -15.10
CA GLU A 576 12.08 -28.55 -15.65
C GLU A 576 12.14 -27.73 -16.97
N GLY A 577 11.40 -26.64 -17.03
CA GLY A 577 11.35 -25.74 -18.19
C GLY A 577 10.46 -26.21 -19.35
N ARG A 578 9.79 -27.37 -19.22
CA ARG A 578 8.84 -27.94 -20.20
C ARG A 578 7.42 -27.85 -19.65
N THR A 579 6.44 -27.75 -20.54
CA THR A 579 5.02 -27.80 -20.16
C THR A 579 4.55 -29.25 -20.10
N ALA A 580 3.98 -29.66 -18.98
CA ALA A 580 3.41 -30.98 -18.78
C ALA A 580 1.92 -30.88 -18.48
N VAL A 581 1.11 -31.76 -19.05
CA VAL A 581 -0.32 -31.90 -18.80
C VAL A 581 -0.57 -33.08 -17.87
N PHE A 582 -1.54 -32.95 -16.96
CA PHE A 582 -1.86 -33.95 -15.94
C PHE A 582 -3.37 -34.18 -15.86
N GLY A 583 -3.75 -35.43 -15.60
CA GLY A 583 -5.14 -35.74 -15.33
C GLY A 583 -5.42 -37.24 -15.22
N PRO A 584 -6.67 -37.59 -14.88
CA PRO A 584 -7.14 -38.97 -14.95
C PRO A 584 -7.21 -39.42 -16.40
N HIS A 585 -7.03 -40.73 -16.64
CA HIS A 585 -7.16 -41.32 -17.95
C HIS A 585 -8.11 -42.51 -17.92
N GLU A 586 -8.77 -42.70 -19.04
CA GLU A 586 -9.62 -43.86 -19.30
C GLU A 586 -8.95 -44.78 -20.33
N GLY A 587 -9.09 -46.10 -20.18
CA GLY A 587 -8.48 -47.10 -21.03
C GLY A 587 -7.02 -47.42 -20.69
N PRO A 588 -6.44 -48.47 -21.32
CA PRO A 588 -5.06 -48.89 -21.07
C PRO A 588 -4.09 -47.86 -21.66
N PHE A 589 -3.33 -47.15 -20.80
CA PHE A 589 -2.35 -46.17 -21.23
C PHE A 589 -1.20 -46.82 -21.98
N GLU A 590 -1.01 -46.43 -23.25
CA GLU A 590 0.14 -46.75 -24.09
C GLU A 590 0.74 -45.46 -24.66
N PRO A 591 2.09 -45.29 -24.61
CA PRO A 591 2.75 -44.08 -25.07
C PRO A 591 2.91 -44.09 -26.62
N THR A 592 1.79 -43.99 -27.34
CA THR A 592 1.70 -43.89 -28.80
C THR A 592 1.61 -42.43 -29.23
N PRO A 593 1.69 -42.11 -30.55
CA PRO A 593 1.27 -40.77 -31.02
C PRO A 593 -0.15 -40.46 -30.57
N VAL A 594 -0.37 -39.20 -30.22
CA VAL A 594 -1.62 -38.72 -29.60
C VAL A 594 -2.17 -37.50 -30.30
N GLU A 595 -3.46 -37.30 -30.16
CA GLU A 595 -4.13 -36.07 -30.50
C GLU A 595 -4.35 -35.25 -29.21
N ALA A 596 -3.78 -34.07 -29.16
CA ALA A 596 -3.91 -33.13 -28.06
C ALA A 596 -4.99 -32.07 -28.41
N LEU A 597 -6.03 -31.96 -27.59
CA LEU A 597 -7.23 -31.14 -27.83
C LEU A 597 -7.45 -30.20 -26.64
N VAL A 598 -7.21 -28.94 -26.83
CA VAL A 598 -7.57 -27.91 -25.83
C VAL A 598 -9.08 -27.70 -25.87
N ASN A 599 -9.70 -27.42 -24.73
CA ASN A 599 -11.10 -27.03 -24.66
C ASN A 599 -11.26 -25.65 -25.33
N GLU A 600 -11.57 -25.66 -26.60
CA GLU A 600 -11.59 -24.48 -27.47
C GLU A 600 -12.55 -23.38 -26.99
N PRO A 601 -13.81 -23.66 -26.57
CA PRO A 601 -14.69 -22.65 -26.04
C PRO A 601 -14.12 -21.92 -24.83
N LEU A 602 -13.57 -22.65 -23.86
CA LEU A 602 -12.99 -22.06 -22.64
C LEU A 602 -11.70 -21.28 -22.96
N ARG A 603 -10.88 -21.76 -23.90
CA ARG A 603 -9.69 -21.05 -24.36
C ARG A 603 -10.09 -19.70 -24.98
N HIS A 604 -11.10 -19.67 -25.84
CA HIS A 604 -11.55 -18.44 -26.47
C HIS A 604 -12.15 -17.45 -25.47
N ASP A 605 -12.87 -17.93 -24.44
CA ASP A 605 -13.36 -17.06 -23.37
C ASP A 605 -12.18 -16.49 -22.55
N THR A 606 -11.17 -17.29 -22.29
CA THR A 606 -9.92 -16.82 -21.65
C THR A 606 -9.20 -15.76 -22.50
N GLU A 607 -9.07 -15.96 -23.81
CA GLU A 607 -8.47 -15.00 -24.75
C GLU A 607 -9.22 -13.66 -24.78
N ARG A 608 -10.58 -13.70 -24.73
CA ARG A 608 -11.42 -12.51 -24.62
C ARG A 608 -11.14 -11.76 -23.33
N ASN A 609 -11.18 -12.46 -22.20
CA ASN A 609 -10.91 -11.88 -20.89
C ASN A 609 -9.48 -11.35 -20.79
N HIS A 610 -8.49 -12.03 -21.40
CA HIS A 610 -7.10 -11.57 -21.35
C HIS A 610 -6.90 -10.28 -22.15
N THR A 611 -7.45 -10.24 -23.37
CA THR A 611 -7.34 -9.03 -24.20
C THR A 611 -8.12 -7.86 -23.58
N ALA A 612 -9.29 -8.13 -23.00
CA ALA A 612 -10.06 -7.14 -22.24
C ALA A 612 -9.29 -6.60 -21.01
N THR A 613 -8.42 -7.40 -20.39
CA THR A 613 -7.55 -6.94 -19.29
C THR A 613 -6.60 -5.83 -19.76
N HIS A 614 -6.02 -5.95 -20.95
CA HIS A 614 -5.20 -4.88 -21.55
C HIS A 614 -6.00 -3.63 -21.89
N LEU A 615 -7.23 -3.78 -22.38
CA LEU A 615 -8.15 -2.65 -22.62
C LEU A 615 -8.53 -1.96 -21.30
N LEU A 616 -8.80 -2.74 -20.24
CA LEU A 616 -9.10 -2.22 -18.91
C LEU A 616 -7.92 -1.43 -18.35
N HIS A 617 -6.70 -1.98 -18.42
CA HIS A 617 -5.50 -1.29 -17.97
C HIS A 617 -5.29 0.04 -18.70
N ALA A 618 -5.45 0.05 -20.03
CA ALA A 618 -5.35 1.26 -20.83
C ALA A 618 -6.42 2.30 -20.47
N ALA A 619 -7.69 1.89 -20.33
CA ALA A 619 -8.81 2.76 -19.98
C ALA A 619 -8.63 3.35 -18.56
N LEU A 620 -8.24 2.53 -17.58
CA LEU A 620 -7.93 2.98 -16.24
C LEU A 620 -6.80 4.04 -16.24
N ARG A 621 -5.72 3.80 -16.97
CA ARG A 621 -4.61 4.76 -17.08
C ARG A 621 -5.02 6.06 -17.77
N LYS A 622 -5.85 5.98 -18.80
CA LYS A 622 -6.36 7.14 -19.53
C LYS A 622 -7.25 8.02 -18.66
N ILE A 623 -8.15 7.41 -17.89
CA ILE A 623 -9.20 8.11 -17.12
C ILE A 623 -8.71 8.49 -15.72
N LEU A 624 -8.04 7.59 -15.02
CA LEU A 624 -7.58 7.82 -13.65
C LEU A 624 -6.16 8.39 -13.58
N GLY A 625 -5.34 8.20 -14.62
CA GLY A 625 -3.98 8.72 -14.72
C GLY A 625 -2.87 7.68 -14.79
N GLU A 626 -1.67 8.11 -15.15
CA GLU A 626 -0.49 7.27 -15.38
C GLU A 626 0.02 6.52 -14.14
N HIS A 627 -0.44 6.88 -12.94
CA HIS A 627 -0.11 6.20 -11.69
C HIS A 627 -0.72 4.80 -11.60
N VAL A 628 -1.75 4.51 -12.40
CA VAL A 628 -2.36 3.18 -12.46
C VAL A 628 -1.35 2.17 -12.99
N ARG A 629 -1.03 1.18 -12.17
CA ARG A 629 -0.13 0.06 -12.50
C ARG A 629 -0.78 -1.23 -12.02
N GLN A 630 -0.60 -2.30 -12.77
CA GLN A 630 -1.07 -3.61 -12.36
C GLN A 630 -0.35 -4.06 -11.08
N ALA A 631 -1.14 -4.44 -10.07
CA ALA A 631 -0.69 -5.04 -8.81
C ALA A 631 -0.93 -6.57 -8.80
N GLY A 632 -1.87 -7.03 -9.61
CA GLY A 632 -2.18 -8.44 -9.80
C GLY A 632 -3.29 -8.62 -10.84
N SER A 633 -3.44 -9.82 -11.38
CA SER A 633 -4.54 -10.16 -12.28
C SER A 633 -4.92 -11.64 -12.16
N VAL A 634 -6.15 -11.95 -12.49
CA VAL A 634 -6.63 -13.30 -12.76
C VAL A 634 -7.44 -13.25 -14.05
N VAL A 635 -7.12 -14.14 -14.96
CA VAL A 635 -7.82 -14.27 -16.25
C VAL A 635 -8.25 -15.72 -16.39
N SER A 636 -9.55 -15.94 -16.32
CA SER A 636 -10.19 -17.24 -16.45
C SER A 636 -11.26 -17.20 -17.54
N PRO A 637 -11.81 -18.35 -17.96
CA PRO A 637 -12.94 -18.36 -18.91
C PRO A 637 -14.16 -17.58 -18.40
N GLU A 638 -14.42 -17.64 -17.08
CA GLU A 638 -15.61 -17.08 -16.46
C GLU A 638 -15.53 -15.56 -16.26
N HIS A 639 -14.34 -15.03 -15.97
CA HIS A 639 -14.15 -13.59 -15.69
C HIS A 639 -12.69 -13.16 -15.74
N LEU A 640 -12.49 -11.87 -15.83
CA LEU A 640 -11.22 -11.23 -15.52
C LEU A 640 -11.31 -10.48 -14.18
N ARG A 641 -10.18 -10.45 -13.46
CA ARG A 641 -9.96 -9.67 -12.27
C ARG A 641 -8.67 -8.89 -12.40
N PHE A 642 -8.73 -7.61 -12.16
CA PHE A 642 -7.58 -6.71 -12.29
C PHE A 642 -7.38 -5.90 -11.01
N ASP A 643 -6.26 -6.14 -10.34
CA ASP A 643 -5.85 -5.42 -9.14
C ASP A 643 -4.84 -4.35 -9.57
N PHE A 644 -5.04 -3.10 -9.16
CA PHE A 644 -4.21 -1.98 -9.62
C PHE A 644 -4.04 -0.92 -8.54
N THR A 645 -3.01 -0.09 -8.71
CA THR A 645 -2.70 0.99 -7.78
C THR A 645 -3.66 2.16 -7.96
N HIS A 646 -4.47 2.43 -6.93
CA HIS A 646 -5.31 3.62 -6.84
C HIS A 646 -5.76 3.83 -5.39
N HIS A 647 -5.76 5.08 -4.93
CA HIS A 647 -5.86 5.41 -3.51
C HIS A 647 -7.29 5.54 -2.96
N GLN A 648 -8.30 5.68 -3.84
CA GLN A 648 -9.70 5.92 -3.45
C GLN A 648 -10.67 5.03 -4.27
N PRO A 649 -11.92 4.83 -3.81
CA PRO A 649 -12.97 4.21 -4.59
C PRO A 649 -13.20 4.96 -5.90
N ILE A 650 -13.45 4.22 -6.98
CA ILE A 650 -13.78 4.84 -8.27
C ILE A 650 -15.25 5.23 -8.24
N ALA A 651 -15.55 6.48 -8.59
CA ALA A 651 -16.90 6.96 -8.70
C ALA A 651 -17.69 6.15 -9.76
N PRO A 652 -18.99 5.89 -9.55
CA PRO A 652 -19.80 5.12 -10.49
C PRO A 652 -19.78 5.69 -11.92
N GLU A 653 -19.70 7.00 -12.05
CA GLU A 653 -19.66 7.71 -13.33
C GLU A 653 -18.35 7.41 -14.08
N LEU A 654 -17.22 7.38 -13.37
CA LEU A 654 -15.92 7.02 -13.94
C LEU A 654 -15.85 5.54 -14.30
N LEU A 655 -16.48 4.64 -13.51
CA LEU A 655 -16.58 3.23 -13.86
C LEU A 655 -17.38 3.04 -15.15
N ALA A 656 -18.48 3.79 -15.31
CA ALA A 656 -19.25 3.78 -16.56
C ALA A 656 -18.45 4.32 -17.75
N GLU A 657 -17.64 5.36 -17.55
CA GLU A 657 -16.74 5.91 -18.57
C GLU A 657 -15.65 4.90 -18.97
N ILE A 658 -15.04 4.21 -17.99
CA ILE A 658 -14.04 3.15 -18.23
C ILE A 658 -14.67 2.01 -19.05
N GLU A 659 -15.85 1.55 -18.67
CA GLU A 659 -16.58 0.49 -19.40
C GLU A 659 -16.92 0.92 -20.84
N ALA A 660 -17.38 2.16 -21.01
CA ALA A 660 -17.68 2.72 -22.31
C ALA A 660 -16.43 2.82 -23.21
N GLU A 661 -15.29 3.26 -22.63
CA GLU A 661 -14.02 3.34 -23.35
C GLU A 661 -13.53 1.96 -23.81
N MET A 662 -13.64 0.94 -22.93
CA MET A 662 -13.29 -0.44 -23.31
C MET A 662 -14.16 -0.94 -24.45
N ASN A 663 -15.49 -0.77 -24.36
CA ASN A 663 -16.42 -1.23 -25.39
C ASN A 663 -16.25 -0.46 -26.70
N ARG A 664 -15.90 0.82 -26.67
CA ARG A 664 -15.53 1.59 -27.84
C ARG A 664 -14.39 0.91 -28.61
N HIS A 665 -13.32 0.50 -27.94
CA HIS A 665 -12.21 -0.23 -28.54
C HIS A 665 -12.60 -1.62 -29.04
N VAL A 666 -13.55 -2.30 -28.39
CA VAL A 666 -14.12 -3.56 -28.88
C VAL A 666 -14.84 -3.31 -30.22
N TRP A 667 -15.68 -2.29 -30.29
CA TRP A 667 -16.47 -1.97 -31.51
C TRP A 667 -15.62 -1.42 -32.67
N GLU A 668 -14.48 -0.77 -32.38
CA GLU A 668 -13.50 -0.36 -33.37
C GLU A 668 -12.80 -1.55 -34.06
N ASN A 669 -12.91 -2.75 -33.51
CA ASN A 669 -12.35 -3.99 -34.01
C ASN A 669 -10.88 -3.89 -34.45
N ARG A 670 -10.05 -3.34 -33.55
CA ARG A 670 -8.61 -3.13 -33.77
C ARG A 670 -7.84 -4.45 -33.82
N GLU A 671 -6.80 -4.52 -34.63
CA GLU A 671 -5.88 -5.67 -34.66
C GLU A 671 -5.11 -5.81 -33.34
N VAL A 672 -4.93 -7.04 -32.87
CA VAL A 672 -4.07 -7.38 -31.73
C VAL A 672 -2.77 -7.96 -32.26
N ILE A 673 -1.74 -7.13 -32.30
CA ILE A 673 -0.45 -7.47 -32.93
C ILE A 673 0.46 -8.12 -31.89
N THR A 674 0.92 -9.31 -32.19
CA THR A 674 1.92 -10.04 -31.39
C THR A 674 3.27 -9.99 -32.07
N ARG A 675 4.34 -9.64 -31.31
CA ARG A 675 5.72 -9.67 -31.81
C ARG A 675 6.68 -10.15 -30.74
N GLU A 676 7.68 -10.89 -31.14
CA GLU A 676 8.85 -11.17 -30.31
C GLU A 676 9.99 -10.23 -30.70
N MET A 677 10.63 -9.62 -29.72
CA MET A 677 11.72 -8.67 -29.92
C MET A 677 12.66 -8.61 -28.70
N PRO A 678 13.86 -8.04 -28.83
CA PRO A 678 14.74 -7.80 -27.70
C PRO A 678 14.05 -6.95 -26.63
N TYR A 679 14.26 -7.27 -25.35
CA TYR A 679 13.65 -6.55 -24.21
C TYR A 679 13.91 -5.04 -24.24
N ALA A 680 15.14 -4.65 -24.55
CA ALA A 680 15.52 -3.23 -24.64
C ALA A 680 14.77 -2.50 -25.77
N GLU A 681 14.54 -3.17 -26.92
CA GLU A 681 13.77 -2.61 -28.03
C GLU A 681 12.29 -2.44 -27.65
N ALA A 682 11.71 -3.44 -26.98
CA ALA A 682 10.34 -3.38 -26.51
C ALA A 682 10.10 -2.17 -25.59
N LEU A 683 11.01 -1.94 -24.64
CA LEU A 683 10.97 -0.77 -23.75
C LEU A 683 11.16 0.56 -24.50
N ALA A 684 12.08 0.60 -25.48
CA ALA A 684 12.30 1.79 -26.31
C ALA A 684 11.07 2.16 -27.15
N LEU A 685 10.27 1.15 -27.54
CA LEU A 685 8.99 1.33 -28.21
C LEU A 685 7.82 1.65 -27.25
N GLY A 686 8.10 1.82 -25.95
CA GLY A 686 7.12 2.18 -24.92
C GLY A 686 6.28 0.99 -24.42
N ALA A 687 6.77 -0.25 -24.54
CA ALA A 687 6.07 -1.39 -23.99
C ALA A 687 6.09 -1.35 -22.44
N MET A 688 4.92 -1.56 -21.83
CA MET A 688 4.80 -1.66 -20.38
C MET A 688 5.23 -3.06 -19.92
N ALA A 689 6.15 -3.10 -18.95
CA ALA A 689 6.55 -4.31 -18.27
C ALA A 689 5.80 -4.43 -16.94
N LEU A 690 5.35 -5.62 -16.61
CA LEU A 690 4.71 -5.89 -15.32
C LEU A 690 5.76 -5.82 -14.20
N PHE A 691 5.36 -5.22 -13.09
CA PHE A 691 6.24 -5.02 -11.96
C PHE A 691 6.53 -6.37 -11.26
N GLY A 692 7.81 -6.71 -11.10
CA GLY A 692 8.25 -7.91 -10.39
C GLY A 692 8.33 -9.19 -11.23
N GLU A 693 8.04 -9.15 -12.52
CA GLU A 693 8.30 -10.28 -13.42
C GLU A 693 9.73 -10.27 -13.96
N LYS A 694 10.29 -11.48 -14.12
CA LYS A 694 11.62 -11.66 -14.74
C LYS A 694 11.45 -11.91 -16.22
N TYR A 695 11.95 -11.01 -17.03
CA TYR A 695 11.94 -11.14 -18.49
C TYR A 695 13.26 -11.67 -19.01
N GLY A 696 13.21 -12.48 -20.09
CA GLY A 696 14.40 -12.90 -20.84
C GLY A 696 14.93 -11.80 -21.75
N ASP A 697 16.03 -12.09 -22.45
CA ASP A 697 16.62 -11.18 -23.43
C ASP A 697 15.69 -10.90 -24.63
N VAL A 698 14.83 -11.86 -24.96
CA VAL A 698 13.77 -11.74 -25.97
C VAL A 698 12.42 -11.85 -25.25
N VAL A 699 11.53 -10.92 -25.55
CA VAL A 699 10.20 -10.81 -24.94
C VAL A 699 9.11 -10.77 -25.99
N ARG A 700 7.94 -11.28 -25.62
CA ARG A 700 6.72 -11.20 -26.44
C ARG A 700 5.95 -9.94 -26.07
N THR A 701 5.62 -9.12 -27.05
CA THR A 701 4.80 -7.93 -26.91
C THR A 701 3.41 -8.13 -27.50
N ILE A 702 2.41 -7.66 -26.80
CA ILE A 702 1.03 -7.51 -27.31
C ILE A 702 0.78 -6.02 -27.51
N THR A 703 0.43 -5.66 -28.75
CA THR A 703 0.15 -4.27 -29.13
C THR A 703 -1.25 -4.16 -29.71
N ILE A 704 -2.06 -3.30 -29.10
CA ILE A 704 -3.32 -2.80 -29.66
C ILE A 704 -3.02 -1.36 -30.08
N PRO A 705 -2.93 -1.06 -31.39
CA PRO A 705 -2.49 0.25 -31.88
C PRO A 705 -3.27 1.41 -31.26
N ASP A 706 -2.55 2.44 -30.83
CA ASP A 706 -3.06 3.65 -30.15
C ASP A 706 -3.78 3.42 -28.79
N VAL A 707 -3.75 2.18 -28.27
CA VAL A 707 -4.44 1.82 -27.03
C VAL A 707 -3.45 1.28 -25.99
N SER A 708 -2.80 0.13 -26.29
CA SER A 708 -1.90 -0.53 -25.34
C SER A 708 -0.73 -1.21 -26.05
N ARG A 709 0.42 -1.23 -25.38
CA ARG A 709 1.56 -2.08 -25.73
C ARG A 709 2.16 -2.62 -24.45
N GLU A 710 2.09 -3.93 -24.26
CA GLU A 710 2.50 -4.58 -23.03
C GLU A 710 3.34 -5.84 -23.28
N LEU A 711 4.23 -6.17 -22.34
CA LEU A 711 4.93 -7.45 -22.34
C LEU A 711 3.98 -8.52 -21.81
N CYS A 712 3.57 -9.46 -22.64
CA CYS A 712 2.62 -10.47 -22.25
C CYS A 712 2.85 -11.80 -22.98
N GLY A 713 2.91 -12.91 -22.19
CA GLY A 713 3.04 -14.28 -22.68
C GLY A 713 1.70 -15.03 -22.81
N GLY A 714 0.56 -14.38 -22.57
CA GLY A 714 -0.74 -15.04 -22.57
C GLY A 714 -1.36 -15.23 -23.96
N CYS A 715 -2.53 -15.89 -23.99
CA CYS A 715 -3.31 -16.09 -25.20
C CYS A 715 -4.28 -14.92 -25.41
N HIS A 716 -4.40 -14.46 -26.65
CA HIS A 716 -5.19 -13.28 -27.00
C HIS A 716 -6.03 -13.50 -28.25
N VAL A 717 -7.13 -12.77 -28.34
CA VAL A 717 -7.91 -12.67 -29.57
C VAL A 717 -7.09 -11.97 -30.66
N ARG A 718 -7.43 -12.19 -31.93
CA ARG A 718 -6.74 -11.57 -33.09
C ARG A 718 -7.17 -10.13 -33.34
N THR A 719 -8.39 -9.81 -32.98
CA THR A 719 -8.96 -8.45 -33.08
C THR A 719 -9.82 -8.17 -31.86
N THR A 720 -9.90 -6.91 -31.45
CA THR A 720 -10.67 -6.52 -30.23
C THR A 720 -12.17 -6.80 -30.38
N GLY A 721 -12.71 -6.82 -31.62
CA GLY A 721 -14.12 -7.16 -31.88
C GLY A 721 -14.49 -8.59 -31.44
N GLN A 722 -13.53 -9.53 -31.42
CA GLN A 722 -13.76 -10.90 -30.93
C GLN A 722 -14.04 -10.98 -29.45
N ILE A 723 -13.78 -9.93 -28.69
CA ILE A 723 -14.16 -9.82 -27.25
C ILE A 723 -15.68 -9.81 -27.12
N GLY A 724 -16.40 -9.18 -28.09
CA GLY A 724 -17.84 -9.05 -28.13
C GLY A 724 -18.35 -7.91 -27.25
N LEU A 725 -18.49 -8.12 -25.99
CA LEU A 725 -18.97 -7.14 -25.00
C LEU A 725 -18.13 -7.22 -23.75
N VAL A 726 -17.88 -6.09 -23.10
CA VAL A 726 -17.26 -6.01 -21.78
C VAL A 726 -18.25 -5.43 -20.78
N ARG A 727 -18.39 -6.06 -19.62
CA ARG A 727 -19.20 -5.56 -18.51
C ARG A 727 -18.37 -5.54 -17.22
N LEU A 728 -18.24 -4.38 -16.57
CA LEU A 728 -17.69 -4.25 -15.23
C LEU A 728 -18.75 -4.68 -14.21
N VAL A 729 -18.43 -5.66 -13.37
CA VAL A 729 -19.40 -6.24 -12.42
C VAL A 729 -19.12 -5.87 -10.97
N GLY A 730 -17.92 -5.42 -10.67
CA GLY A 730 -17.55 -5.02 -9.33
C GLY A 730 -16.31 -4.17 -9.27
N GLU A 731 -16.26 -3.26 -8.25
CA GLU A 731 -15.08 -2.49 -7.87
C GLU A 731 -14.96 -2.54 -6.34
N THR A 732 -13.80 -2.93 -5.82
CA THR A 732 -13.57 -3.10 -4.37
C THR A 732 -12.14 -2.72 -3.98
N GLY A 733 -11.93 -2.39 -2.69
CA GLY A 733 -10.60 -2.23 -2.11
C GLY A 733 -10.00 -3.57 -1.69
N VAL A 734 -8.78 -3.87 -2.11
CA VAL A 734 -8.03 -5.08 -1.73
C VAL A 734 -7.07 -4.79 -0.57
N GLY A 735 -6.53 -3.60 -0.56
CA GLY A 735 -5.59 -3.12 0.44
C GLY A 735 -5.42 -1.61 0.33
N ALA A 736 -4.60 -1.03 1.21
CA ALA A 736 -4.31 0.39 1.12
C ALA A 736 -3.62 0.70 -0.23
N GLY A 737 -4.22 1.60 -1.01
CA GLY A 737 -3.69 2.01 -2.31
C GLY A 737 -3.84 0.98 -3.43
N VAL A 738 -4.60 -0.11 -3.23
CA VAL A 738 -4.88 -1.11 -4.27
C VAL A 738 -6.37 -1.31 -4.42
N ARG A 739 -6.87 -1.13 -5.62
CA ARG A 739 -8.26 -1.35 -6.03
C ARG A 739 -8.35 -2.57 -6.93
N ARG A 740 -9.49 -3.21 -6.93
CA ARG A 740 -9.83 -4.37 -7.75
C ARG A 740 -11.04 -4.05 -8.61
N VAL A 741 -10.94 -4.34 -9.88
CA VAL A 741 -12.08 -4.36 -10.80
C VAL A 741 -12.25 -5.78 -11.32
N GLU A 742 -13.50 -6.23 -11.36
CA GLU A 742 -13.90 -7.51 -11.95
C GLU A 742 -14.79 -7.24 -13.17
N ALA A 743 -14.56 -7.98 -14.25
CA ALA A 743 -15.33 -7.83 -15.47
C ALA A 743 -15.61 -9.17 -16.14
N LEU A 744 -16.63 -9.17 -16.97
CA LEU A 744 -17.06 -10.27 -17.83
C LEU A 744 -16.92 -9.85 -19.30
N THR A 745 -16.70 -10.81 -20.18
CA THR A 745 -16.65 -10.57 -21.63
C THR A 745 -17.55 -11.52 -22.41
N GLY A 746 -17.85 -11.15 -23.65
CA GLY A 746 -18.55 -11.98 -24.63
C GLY A 746 -19.81 -12.66 -24.10
N PRO A 747 -19.89 -14.00 -24.17
CA PRO A 747 -21.05 -14.75 -23.70
C PRO A 747 -21.38 -14.50 -22.24
N GLY A 748 -20.37 -14.50 -21.36
CA GLY A 748 -20.55 -14.27 -19.91
C GLY A 748 -21.14 -12.88 -19.60
N ALA A 749 -20.69 -11.84 -20.31
CA ALA A 749 -21.26 -10.49 -20.18
C ALA A 749 -22.69 -10.42 -20.68
N PHE A 750 -22.99 -11.10 -21.78
CA PHE A 750 -24.33 -11.18 -22.36
C PHE A 750 -25.31 -11.90 -21.41
N ASP A 751 -24.94 -13.06 -20.91
CA ASP A 751 -25.77 -13.82 -19.96
C ASP A 751 -26.04 -13.05 -18.67
N TRP A 752 -25.03 -12.32 -18.17
CA TRP A 752 -25.19 -11.44 -17.02
C TRP A 752 -26.22 -10.33 -17.28
N LEU A 753 -26.17 -9.68 -18.46
CA LEU A 753 -27.14 -8.65 -18.86
C LEU A 753 -28.55 -9.23 -18.99
N LEU A 754 -28.70 -10.38 -19.69
CA LEU A 754 -29.98 -11.04 -19.82
C LEU A 754 -30.56 -11.41 -18.44
N GLY A 755 -29.73 -11.89 -17.52
CA GLY A 755 -30.15 -12.16 -16.15
C GLY A 755 -30.69 -10.92 -15.44
N ARG A 756 -30.06 -9.75 -15.65
CA ARG A 756 -30.54 -8.47 -15.08
C ARG A 756 -31.85 -7.99 -15.74
N VAL A 757 -31.97 -8.15 -17.05
CA VAL A 757 -33.23 -7.84 -17.76
C VAL A 757 -34.37 -8.70 -17.23
N ARG A 758 -34.18 -10.02 -17.17
CA ARG A 758 -35.20 -10.94 -16.63
C ARG A 758 -35.59 -10.57 -15.20
N LEU A 759 -34.60 -10.31 -14.30
CA LEU A 759 -34.92 -9.87 -12.96
C LEU A 759 -35.73 -8.57 -12.93
N LEU A 760 -35.45 -7.63 -13.83
CA LEU A 760 -36.21 -6.41 -13.96
C LEU A 760 -37.65 -6.68 -14.42
N ASP A 761 -37.84 -7.57 -15.41
CA ASP A 761 -39.12 -8.00 -15.88
C ASP A 761 -39.94 -8.72 -14.79
N ASP A 762 -39.32 -9.65 -14.03
CA ASP A 762 -39.95 -10.36 -12.91
C ASP A 762 -40.41 -9.36 -11.82
N VAL A 763 -39.59 -8.37 -11.48
CA VAL A 763 -39.97 -7.31 -10.53
C VAL A 763 -41.12 -6.46 -11.10
N ALA A 764 -41.08 -6.12 -12.40
CA ALA A 764 -42.13 -5.35 -13.03
C ALA A 764 -43.47 -6.10 -13.01
N GLU A 765 -43.45 -7.40 -13.32
CA GLU A 765 -44.64 -8.29 -13.23
C GLU A 765 -45.19 -8.36 -11.82
N ALA A 766 -44.32 -8.62 -10.83
CA ALA A 766 -44.70 -8.68 -9.40
C ALA A 766 -45.31 -7.35 -8.90
N MET A 767 -44.89 -6.23 -9.45
CA MET A 767 -45.36 -4.89 -9.10
C MET A 767 -46.59 -4.45 -9.94
N GLY A 768 -47.02 -5.25 -10.92
CA GLY A 768 -48.07 -4.90 -11.83
C GLY A 768 -47.80 -3.62 -12.62
N SER A 769 -46.56 -3.42 -13.08
CA SER A 769 -46.08 -2.19 -13.70
C SER A 769 -45.16 -2.51 -14.86
N ALA A 770 -45.11 -1.66 -15.89
CA ALA A 770 -44.10 -1.78 -16.92
C ALA A 770 -42.69 -1.42 -16.35
N PRO A 771 -41.61 -2.02 -16.87
CA PRO A 771 -40.25 -1.79 -16.39
C PRO A 771 -39.85 -0.32 -16.28
N GLU A 772 -40.27 0.50 -17.27
CA GLU A 772 -39.97 1.93 -17.34
C GLU A 772 -40.63 2.74 -16.19
N HIS A 773 -41.64 2.18 -15.56
CA HIS A 773 -42.42 2.83 -14.50
C HIS A 773 -42.09 2.30 -13.09
N LEU A 774 -41.20 1.33 -12.93
CA LEU A 774 -40.85 0.67 -11.66
C LEU A 774 -40.37 1.67 -10.61
N THR A 775 -39.49 2.58 -10.95
CA THR A 775 -38.95 3.58 -10.01
C THR A 775 -40.12 4.42 -9.42
N ARG A 776 -41.06 4.85 -10.26
CA ARG A 776 -42.22 5.63 -9.83
C ARG A 776 -43.18 4.77 -8.98
N ARG A 777 -43.36 3.49 -9.34
CA ARG A 777 -44.22 2.57 -8.59
C ARG A 777 -43.67 2.25 -7.22
N VAL A 778 -42.36 1.96 -7.12
CA VAL A 778 -41.64 1.76 -5.85
C VAL A 778 -41.76 3.01 -4.96
N ALA A 779 -41.52 4.20 -5.51
CA ALA A 779 -41.64 5.44 -4.75
C ALA A 779 -43.09 5.62 -4.22
N ALA A 780 -44.11 5.33 -5.04
CA ALA A 780 -45.48 5.41 -4.63
C ALA A 780 -45.83 4.41 -3.50
N LEU A 781 -45.34 3.16 -3.59
CA LEU A 781 -45.51 2.16 -2.55
C LEU A 781 -44.83 2.53 -1.23
N VAL A 782 -43.62 3.13 -1.29
CA VAL A 782 -42.92 3.63 -0.10
C VAL A 782 -43.73 4.73 0.59
N GLU A 783 -44.32 5.64 -0.19
CA GLU A 783 -45.15 6.72 0.36
C GLU A 783 -46.52 6.18 0.87
N GLU A 784 -47.11 5.21 0.19
CA GLU A 784 -48.31 4.53 0.66
C GLU A 784 -48.07 3.79 1.97
N ARG A 785 -46.95 3.07 2.08
CA ARG A 785 -46.54 2.40 3.34
C ARG A 785 -46.41 3.41 4.46
N LYS A 786 -45.70 4.55 4.26
CA LYS A 786 -45.58 5.60 5.28
C LYS A 786 -46.94 6.13 5.71
N LYS A 787 -47.86 6.34 4.75
CA LYS A 787 -49.23 6.81 5.05
C LYS A 787 -49.99 5.77 5.86
N LEU A 788 -49.86 4.50 5.52
CA LEU A 788 -50.52 3.41 6.25
C LEU A 788 -49.94 3.28 7.67
N GLU A 789 -48.63 3.32 7.82
CA GLU A 789 -47.93 3.29 9.11
C GLU A 789 -48.44 4.47 10.00
N LYS A 790 -48.48 5.69 9.46
CA LYS A 790 -49.06 6.83 10.19
C LYS A 790 -50.55 6.64 10.52
N ARG A 791 -51.34 6.07 9.61
CA ARG A 791 -52.73 5.80 9.84
C ARG A 791 -52.95 4.74 10.93
N VAL A 792 -52.12 3.69 10.96
CA VAL A 792 -52.10 2.68 12.03
C VAL A 792 -51.77 3.32 13.37
N GLU A 793 -50.75 4.21 13.43
CA GLU A 793 -50.44 4.94 14.64
C GLU A 793 -51.58 5.84 15.10
N GLU A 794 -52.26 6.55 14.16
CA GLU A 794 -53.44 7.37 14.48
C GLU A 794 -54.60 6.53 15.01
N LEU A 795 -54.83 5.35 14.43
CA LEU A 795 -55.87 4.42 14.90
C LEU A 795 -55.53 3.83 16.27
N ILE A 796 -54.28 3.48 16.53
CA ILE A 796 -53.80 3.03 17.84
C ILE A 796 -53.99 4.16 18.87
N ARG A 797 -53.61 5.38 18.54
CA ARG A 797 -53.79 6.56 19.40
C ARG A 797 -55.27 6.92 19.59
N GLY A 798 -56.10 6.77 18.55
CA GLY A 798 -57.52 7.09 18.58
C GLY A 798 -58.44 5.95 19.07
N GLY A 799 -58.02 4.72 18.95
CA GLY A 799 -58.78 3.51 19.31
C GLY A 799 -58.81 3.17 20.79
N GLY A 800 -57.99 3.85 21.60
CA GLY A 800 -58.00 3.67 23.07
C GLY A 800 -59.27 4.08 23.79
N ALA A 801 -60.29 4.58 23.08
CA ALA A 801 -61.52 5.13 23.69
C ALA A 801 -62.76 4.26 23.51
N ARG A 802 -62.67 3.07 22.92
CA ARG A 802 -63.84 2.17 22.74
C ARG A 802 -63.52 0.70 23.06
N SER A 803 -63.09 0.42 24.26
CA SER A 803 -63.24 -0.92 24.84
C SER A 803 -64.21 -0.79 26.03
N ASP A 804 -64.98 -1.82 26.27
CA ASP A 804 -65.90 -1.96 27.42
C ASP A 804 -65.12 -1.96 28.76
N ALA A 805 -64.37 -0.87 29.03
CA ALA A 805 -63.69 -0.73 30.29
C ALA A 805 -64.76 -0.43 31.36
N ARG A 806 -64.96 -1.40 32.29
CA ARG A 806 -65.70 -1.12 33.51
C ARG A 806 -64.95 -0.05 34.31
N ALA A 807 -65.42 1.19 34.16
CA ALA A 807 -64.86 2.28 34.93
C ALA A 807 -65.65 2.50 36.19
N THR A 808 -64.99 2.55 37.34
CA THR A 808 -65.58 2.88 38.64
C THR A 808 -64.80 4.07 39.21
N GLU A 809 -65.45 4.99 39.84
CA GLU A 809 -64.86 6.15 40.50
C GLU A 809 -64.86 5.94 42.02
N VAL A 810 -63.69 6.11 42.63
CA VAL A 810 -63.54 6.01 44.09
C VAL A 810 -62.78 7.19 44.59
N ASN A 811 -63.38 8.04 45.45
CA ASN A 811 -62.74 9.25 46.04
C ASN A 811 -62.12 10.17 45.00
N GLY A 812 -62.78 10.37 43.84
CA GLY A 812 -62.27 11.23 42.76
C GLY A 812 -61.23 10.54 41.86
N THR A 813 -60.89 9.28 42.09
CA THR A 813 -59.94 8.50 41.29
C THR A 813 -60.66 7.52 40.34
N ARG A 814 -60.36 7.59 39.05
CA ARG A 814 -60.92 6.69 38.03
C ARG A 814 -60.20 5.34 37.99
N ILE A 815 -60.91 4.26 38.25
CA ILE A 815 -60.40 2.89 38.10
C ILE A 815 -61.00 2.32 36.81
N ALA A 816 -60.16 2.03 35.84
CA ALA A 816 -60.56 1.40 34.60
C ALA A 816 -59.95 0.03 34.46
N VAL A 817 -60.77 -0.98 34.19
CA VAL A 817 -60.31 -2.36 33.93
C VAL A 817 -60.80 -2.81 32.57
N SER A 818 -59.86 -3.23 31.71
CA SER A 818 -60.09 -3.62 30.33
C SER A 818 -59.46 -4.95 30.02
N ALA A 819 -60.16 -5.81 29.27
CA ALA A 819 -59.61 -6.98 28.68
C ALA A 819 -59.04 -6.66 27.30
N SER A 820 -57.89 -7.18 26.96
CA SER A 820 -57.27 -7.03 25.61
C SER A 820 -56.92 -8.37 25.04
N ALA A 821 -57.23 -8.57 23.77
CA ALA A 821 -56.82 -9.77 23.03
C ALA A 821 -55.36 -9.65 22.52
N THR A 822 -54.77 -8.46 22.52
CA THR A 822 -53.36 -8.24 22.10
C THR A 822 -52.44 -8.40 23.31
N ALA A 823 -51.24 -8.93 23.04
CA ALA A 823 -50.10 -8.94 23.96
C ALA A 823 -48.94 -8.05 23.47
N ASP A 824 -49.18 -7.21 22.44
CA ASP A 824 -48.18 -6.30 21.94
C ASP A 824 -47.87 -5.20 22.97
N ARG A 825 -46.64 -5.16 23.41
CA ARG A 825 -46.16 -4.26 24.46
C ARG A 825 -46.25 -2.77 24.07
N ASN A 826 -46.09 -2.49 22.77
CA ASN A 826 -46.16 -1.10 22.29
C ASN A 826 -47.63 -0.61 22.26
N GLU A 827 -48.56 -1.48 21.86
CA GLU A 827 -49.98 -1.17 21.83
C GLU A 827 -50.54 -0.97 23.24
N ILE A 828 -50.16 -1.85 24.17
CA ILE A 828 -50.53 -1.73 25.60
C ILE A 828 -49.90 -0.47 26.19
N GLY A 829 -48.63 -0.16 25.88
CA GLY A 829 -47.97 1.06 26.33
C GLY A 829 -48.67 2.32 25.82
N ALA A 830 -49.04 2.37 24.55
CA ALA A 830 -49.80 3.48 23.95
C ALA A 830 -51.18 3.68 24.59
N THR A 831 -51.84 2.59 24.92
CA THR A 831 -53.15 2.64 25.62
C THR A 831 -53.02 3.19 27.04
N VAL A 832 -52.01 2.79 27.78
CA VAL A 832 -51.72 3.32 29.11
C VAL A 832 -51.34 4.81 29.05
N ASP A 833 -50.51 5.21 28.10
CA ASP A 833 -50.11 6.61 27.93
C ASP A 833 -51.29 7.52 27.51
N ALA A 834 -52.19 6.99 26.67
CA ALA A 834 -53.40 7.68 26.29
C ALA A 834 -54.36 7.85 27.52
N PHE A 835 -54.53 6.79 28.34
CA PHE A 835 -55.30 6.88 29.57
C PHE A 835 -54.73 7.93 30.54
N ARG A 836 -53.42 7.91 30.75
CA ARG A 836 -52.76 8.84 31.67
C ARG A 836 -52.88 10.31 31.20
N SER A 837 -52.84 10.55 29.92
CA SER A 837 -52.94 11.91 29.34
C SER A 837 -54.41 12.44 29.39
N GLN A 838 -55.42 11.55 29.43
CA GLN A 838 -56.83 11.91 29.40
C GLN A 838 -57.49 11.87 30.79
N THR A 839 -56.79 11.36 31.81
CA THR A 839 -57.33 11.13 33.15
C THR A 839 -56.49 11.90 34.17
N ALA A 840 -57.13 12.82 34.92
CA ALA A 840 -56.45 13.63 35.92
C ALA A 840 -55.98 12.81 37.13
N SER A 841 -56.76 11.83 37.56
CA SER A 841 -56.43 10.88 38.63
C SER A 841 -57.03 9.52 38.30
N GLY A 842 -56.18 8.48 38.17
CA GLY A 842 -56.74 7.19 37.84
C GLY A 842 -55.73 6.02 37.72
N VAL A 843 -56.27 4.85 37.75
CA VAL A 843 -55.55 3.58 37.55
C VAL A 843 -56.24 2.82 36.41
N LEU A 844 -55.44 2.42 35.41
CA LEU A 844 -55.86 1.54 34.33
C LEU A 844 -55.27 0.15 34.52
N VAL A 845 -56.06 -0.88 34.46
CA VAL A 845 -55.60 -2.28 34.41
C VAL A 845 -56.04 -2.90 33.11
N ILE A 846 -55.05 -3.42 32.36
CA ILE A 846 -55.27 -4.15 31.11
C ILE A 846 -54.94 -5.61 31.38
N VAL A 847 -55.94 -6.48 31.22
CA VAL A 847 -55.75 -7.93 31.29
C VAL A 847 -55.61 -8.47 29.87
N ALA A 848 -54.37 -8.81 29.50
CA ALA A 848 -54.06 -9.36 28.18
C ALA A 848 -54.26 -10.88 28.15
N THR A 849 -55.07 -11.36 27.18
CA THR A 849 -55.40 -12.79 27.04
C THR A 849 -54.80 -13.42 25.78
N GLY A 850 -53.95 -12.69 25.02
CA GLY A 850 -53.31 -13.14 23.78
C GLY A 850 -52.21 -14.18 24.00
N GLU A 851 -51.28 -14.32 23.04
CA GLU A 851 -50.19 -15.31 23.04
C GLU A 851 -49.28 -15.24 24.29
N ARG A 852 -49.18 -14.09 24.93
CA ARG A 852 -48.45 -13.88 26.19
C ARG A 852 -49.38 -13.27 27.24
N PRO A 853 -50.11 -14.10 27.94
CA PRO A 853 -51.11 -13.64 28.93
C PRO A 853 -50.43 -12.86 30.06
N GLY A 854 -51.02 -11.70 30.44
CA GLY A 854 -50.42 -10.85 31.44
C GLY A 854 -51.34 -9.73 31.94
N ILE A 855 -50.90 -9.05 32.94
CA ILE A 855 -51.57 -7.94 33.60
C ILE A 855 -50.70 -6.68 33.47
N HIS A 856 -51.28 -5.63 32.96
CA HIS A 856 -50.57 -4.36 32.77
C HIS A 856 -51.29 -3.25 33.55
N VAL A 857 -50.56 -2.46 34.31
CA VAL A 857 -51.11 -1.43 35.19
C VAL A 857 -50.50 -0.09 34.86
N GLY A 858 -51.32 0.90 34.56
CA GLY A 858 -50.97 2.29 34.40
C GLY A 858 -51.53 3.14 35.54
N VAL A 859 -50.73 4.04 36.08
CA VAL A 859 -51.10 4.91 37.20
C VAL A 859 -50.77 6.37 36.83
N THR A 860 -51.64 7.31 37.09
CA THR A 860 -51.44 8.76 36.85
C THR A 860 -50.39 9.34 37.80
N ASP A 861 -49.78 10.45 37.42
CA ASP A 861 -48.66 11.03 38.15
C ASP A 861 -49.01 11.57 39.53
N ASP A 862 -50.24 12.04 39.73
CA ASP A 862 -50.78 12.48 41.01
C ASP A 862 -50.88 11.32 42.04
N LEU A 863 -51.27 10.13 41.59
CA LEU A 863 -51.33 8.93 42.42
C LEU A 863 -49.96 8.39 42.74
N VAL A 864 -49.05 8.44 41.76
CA VAL A 864 -47.66 8.07 42.01
C VAL A 864 -47.01 8.99 43.04
N ALA A 865 -47.29 10.29 43.03
CA ALA A 865 -46.84 11.25 44.04
C ALA A 865 -47.39 10.95 45.43
N ARG A 866 -48.58 10.31 45.53
CA ARG A 866 -49.22 9.85 46.80
C ARG A 866 -48.70 8.50 47.24
N GLY A 867 -47.75 7.84 46.52
CA GLY A 867 -47.20 6.55 46.88
C GLY A 867 -47.91 5.34 46.24
N VAL A 868 -48.93 5.55 45.42
CA VAL A 868 -49.61 4.48 44.67
C VAL A 868 -48.83 4.19 43.40
N ILE A 869 -48.02 3.13 43.36
CA ILE A 869 -47.14 2.81 42.24
C ILE A 869 -47.60 1.57 41.46
N ALA A 870 -47.46 1.60 40.13
CA ALA A 870 -47.91 0.55 39.25
C ALA A 870 -47.28 -0.83 39.56
N PRO A 871 -46.00 -0.98 39.95
CA PRO A 871 -45.43 -2.29 40.30
C PRO A 871 -46.11 -2.99 41.48
N ASP A 872 -46.52 -2.24 42.53
CA ASP A 872 -47.18 -2.82 43.67
C ASP A 872 -48.59 -3.32 43.34
N LEU A 873 -49.33 -2.52 42.56
CA LEU A 873 -50.65 -2.93 42.04
C LEU A 873 -50.54 -4.13 41.11
N ALA A 874 -49.57 -4.11 40.17
CA ALA A 874 -49.37 -5.21 39.23
C ALA A 874 -48.99 -6.52 39.94
N ASN A 875 -48.13 -6.47 40.98
CA ASN A 875 -47.78 -7.64 41.77
C ASN A 875 -48.93 -8.16 42.62
N ARG A 876 -49.75 -7.30 43.28
CA ARG A 876 -50.95 -7.69 44.03
C ARG A 876 -51.99 -8.39 43.14
N LEU A 877 -52.21 -7.84 41.95
CA LEU A 877 -53.14 -8.40 40.98
C LEU A 877 -52.60 -9.73 40.41
N ALA A 878 -51.29 -9.78 40.10
CA ALA A 878 -50.68 -10.99 39.56
C ALA A 878 -50.60 -12.14 40.59
N ALA A 879 -50.55 -11.85 41.87
CA ALA A 879 -50.60 -12.86 42.95
C ALA A 879 -51.83 -13.73 42.86
N LEU A 880 -52.96 -13.23 42.39
CA LEU A 880 -54.18 -14.01 42.16
C LEU A 880 -54.01 -15.12 41.12
N SER A 881 -53.14 -14.89 40.15
CA SER A 881 -52.81 -15.86 39.08
C SER A 881 -51.45 -16.53 39.30
N GLY A 882 -50.80 -16.35 40.46
CA GLY A 882 -49.45 -16.89 40.73
C GLY A 882 -48.32 -16.27 39.94
N GLY A 883 -48.54 -15.08 39.35
CA GLY A 883 -47.57 -14.35 38.56
C GLY A 883 -46.74 -13.38 39.39
N LYS A 884 -45.73 -12.83 38.77
CA LYS A 884 -44.92 -11.73 39.30
C LYS A 884 -44.57 -10.79 38.16
N GLY A 885 -44.32 -9.51 38.49
CA GLY A 885 -43.95 -8.50 37.50
C GLY A 885 -43.17 -7.35 38.09
N GLY A 886 -42.99 -6.33 37.29
CA GLY A 886 -42.30 -5.10 37.67
C GLY A 886 -42.40 -4.06 36.59
N GLY A 887 -41.86 -2.86 36.85
CA GLY A 887 -41.91 -1.74 35.92
C GLY A 887 -41.52 -0.44 36.58
N ARG A 888 -41.91 0.65 35.94
CA ARG A 888 -41.72 2.04 36.45
C ARG A 888 -42.91 2.42 37.37
N PRO A 889 -42.77 3.42 38.23
CA PRO A 889 -43.85 3.82 39.14
C PRO A 889 -45.20 4.07 38.47
N HIS A 890 -45.20 4.58 37.25
CA HIS A 890 -46.40 4.90 36.46
C HIS A 890 -46.89 3.82 35.51
N PHE A 891 -46.06 2.76 35.22
CA PHE A 891 -46.42 1.64 34.35
C PHE A 891 -45.70 0.38 34.74
N ALA A 892 -46.42 -0.71 34.97
CA ALA A 892 -45.86 -2.00 35.27
C ALA A 892 -46.57 -3.12 34.53
N SER A 893 -45.86 -4.21 34.31
CA SER A 893 -46.36 -5.42 33.65
C SER A 893 -46.04 -6.64 34.50
N ALA A 894 -46.99 -7.53 34.63
CA ALA A 894 -46.79 -8.82 35.29
C ALA A 894 -47.30 -9.95 34.38
N GLY A 895 -46.55 -11.05 34.32
CA GLY A 895 -47.01 -12.26 33.64
C GLY A 895 -48.11 -12.99 34.48
N ALA A 896 -49.05 -13.65 33.84
CA ALA A 896 -49.99 -14.54 34.49
C ALA A 896 -49.34 -15.91 34.70
N GLY A 897 -49.20 -16.35 35.96
CA GLY A 897 -48.74 -17.73 36.27
C GLY A 897 -49.73 -18.78 35.83
N ASP A 898 -51.02 -18.53 36.04
CA ASP A 898 -52.14 -19.33 35.57
C ASP A 898 -53.11 -18.46 34.76
N PRO A 899 -53.09 -18.57 33.41
CA PRO A 899 -53.95 -17.78 32.54
C PRO A 899 -55.44 -17.98 32.74
N THR A 900 -55.89 -19.12 33.28
CA THR A 900 -57.31 -19.42 33.52
C THR A 900 -57.89 -18.53 34.62
N LYS A 901 -57.02 -17.93 35.44
CA LYS A 901 -57.44 -17.05 36.55
C LYS A 901 -57.51 -15.55 36.16
N LEU A 902 -57.21 -15.22 34.91
CA LEU A 902 -57.24 -13.82 34.45
C LEU A 902 -58.60 -13.19 34.53
N ALA A 903 -59.70 -13.94 34.34
CA ALA A 903 -61.07 -13.50 34.55
C ALA A 903 -61.37 -13.14 36.03
N GLU A 904 -60.76 -13.87 36.98
CA GLU A 904 -60.84 -13.53 38.41
C GLU A 904 -60.05 -12.27 38.73
N VAL A 905 -58.88 -12.06 38.13
CA VAL A 905 -58.08 -10.85 38.24
C VAL A 905 -58.86 -9.66 37.75
N GLU A 906 -59.48 -9.74 36.56
CA GLU A 906 -60.33 -8.68 36.00
C GLU A 906 -61.45 -8.31 36.92
N ARG A 907 -62.14 -9.30 37.49
CA ARG A 907 -63.28 -9.08 38.38
C ARG A 907 -62.85 -8.45 39.72
N ARG A 908 -61.75 -8.83 40.30
CA ARG A 908 -61.28 -8.37 41.62
C ARG A 908 -60.37 -7.15 41.56
N ALA A 909 -59.88 -6.73 40.40
CA ALA A 909 -59.04 -5.60 40.23
C ALA A 909 -59.62 -4.29 40.87
N PRO A 910 -60.89 -3.92 40.68
CA PRO A 910 -61.45 -2.71 41.30
C PRO A 910 -61.41 -2.73 42.83
N GLU A 911 -61.61 -3.88 43.46
CA GLU A 911 -61.61 -4.04 44.90
C GLU A 911 -60.18 -3.86 45.46
N ILE A 912 -59.21 -4.57 44.86
CA ILE A 912 -57.80 -4.49 45.27
C ILE A 912 -57.26 -3.06 45.10
N ILE A 913 -57.57 -2.37 43.99
CA ILE A 913 -57.18 -1.01 43.79
C ILE A 913 -57.79 -0.06 44.81
N ARG A 914 -59.06 -0.26 45.17
CA ARG A 914 -59.74 0.51 46.19
C ARG A 914 -59.03 0.41 47.56
N GLU A 915 -58.73 -0.83 48.01
CA GLU A 915 -57.95 -1.06 49.24
C GLU A 915 -56.63 -0.35 49.27
N VAL A 916 -55.93 -0.29 48.14
CA VAL A 916 -54.66 0.42 48.01
C VAL A 916 -54.87 1.93 48.05
N LEU A 917 -55.87 2.47 47.37
CA LEU A 917 -56.20 3.90 47.42
C LEU A 917 -56.65 4.35 48.81
N GLU A 918 -57.38 3.54 49.58
CA GLU A 918 -57.77 3.83 50.95
C GLU A 918 -56.60 3.80 51.94
N SER A 919 -55.59 3.02 51.65
CA SER A 919 -54.35 3.01 52.46
C SER A 919 -53.35 4.13 52.12
N HIS A 920 -53.62 4.93 51.05
CA HIS A 920 -52.83 6.08 50.61
C HIS A 920 -53.75 7.27 50.34
N PRO A 921 -54.32 7.84 51.39
CA PRO A 921 -55.37 8.90 51.30
C PRO A 921 -54.89 10.21 50.68
#